data_8b01464f8fa5b2691123d2059e0b23d1
#
_entry.id   8b01464f8fa5b2691123d2059e0b23d1
#
_cell.length_a   1.000
_cell.length_b   1.000
_cell.length_c   1.000
_cell.angle_alpha   90.00
_cell.angle_beta   90.00
_cell.angle_gamma   90.00
#
_symmetry.space_group_name_H-M   'P 1'
#
loop_
_entity.id
_entity.type
_entity.pdbx_description
1 polymer ?
#
loop_
_entity_poly.entity_id
_entity_poly.type
_entity_poly.pdbx_seq_one_letter_code
_entity_poly.pdbx_strand_id
1 'polypeptide(L)'
;MSSLFQGMTQQRLFKVAILSSAIHAACSYAASDNTTLALSSDKSTTAESVMTVTAPKLEKQAGSKSTITAADMQRDGGNDFGTIMRYEPGVTATGASGGSSAGKSGFDRAGYTGYNIRGLESNRVDINVDGVSLPDATGRSYVSRAGLDTFGIGRDYIDPYMFGRVDIDKGATSVSQPNTAIGGAVSFRNKTPDDYLHPDKTTYFGYQSDFDSSNRSWHNGITAAAGDEELRGIFVYSRRDGQETQNNDASRGAYPANWHSDALLGSVVWEPNDAHKITGTADFYHKTNHTHYDSWDTSGNTVYGTAQQQSDTRRFGLSLADEYTPYNDFIDSLTSRVYWQHTEAHDNTYMPSSATAYETVYSDYNTDSYGFETNLAKTLGRHELTAGLNGCLEKTERPFRQSPTPSTFSVIMQPEADSRSYTLGGFVQDKINFDLDSHNFAVVPGVRVAYQNTKPENLSSLTSGSSVLTESGVDTLYGSGNSDTQVLPSLAFQYELTPTLMTYLQYKRGAQFPNASQLYGSWNLGSSYAGRAQYALIGNADLDTETSNNFEWGLKGQPTEGVVMNTAVYYNAYKNFIAYNRYTRSGNPNKFTNVPSNIYTTYQAENRDKAYIYGAELSGKVNFGTWYEDVQGLSARFAFSYNEGKSKSSYLGDRYVDLESVPPMKAVLGLGWDAPQNQYGAAVTATFVKGKKATATNRQSYTNTGSALTDSTTDYARVPGYGMVDLTAYWQVAKNVKLSGGVYNLTDRKYWDYLSSREMTSDTAQDRNDIALATQPGRTFQLGVNVDF
;
A
#
# COMPACT_ATOMS: atom_id res chain seq x y z
N MET A 1 -9.00 -19.91 39.63
CA MET A 1 -9.30 -18.59 39.06
C MET A 1 -8.61 -17.40 39.75
N SER A 2 -7.99 -17.54 40.92
CA SER A 2 -7.31 -16.44 41.62
C SER A 2 -5.84 -16.21 41.22
N SER A 3 -5.22 -17.09 40.45
CA SER A 3 -3.80 -17.01 40.08
C SER A 3 -3.58 -16.43 38.65
N LEU A 4 -4.64 -16.12 37.90
CA LEU A 4 -4.56 -15.57 36.54
C LEU A 4 -4.56 -14.02 36.48
N PHE A 5 -4.78 -13.34 37.61
CA PHE A 5 -4.92 -11.89 37.64
C PHE A 5 -3.70 -11.12 38.21
N GLN A 6 -2.63 -11.79 38.59
CA GLN A 6 -1.45 -11.13 39.18
C GLN A 6 -0.36 -10.70 38.19
N GLY A 7 -0.70 -10.34 36.98
CA GLY A 7 0.28 -9.87 35.99
C GLY A 7 -0.26 -8.88 34.95
N MET A 8 -1.51 -8.48 35.11
CA MET A 8 -2.11 -7.56 34.12
C MET A 8 -1.97 -6.09 34.54
N THR A 9 -1.36 -5.28 33.69
CA THR A 9 -1.32 -3.81 33.85
C THR A 9 -2.74 -3.21 33.79
N GLN A 10 -2.96 -2.06 34.43
CA GLN A 10 -4.27 -1.37 34.40
C GLN A 10 -4.85 -1.16 32.99
N GLN A 11 -4.00 -1.00 31.99
CA GLN A 11 -4.41 -0.93 30.57
C GLN A 11 -5.03 -2.24 30.04
N ARG A 12 -4.57 -3.40 30.50
CA ARG A 12 -5.16 -4.69 30.09
C ARG A 12 -6.52 -4.94 30.76
N LEU A 13 -6.68 -4.52 32.00
CA LEU A 13 -7.95 -4.62 32.72
C LEU A 13 -9.04 -3.71 32.09
N PHE A 14 -8.66 -2.50 31.64
CA PHE A 14 -9.57 -1.58 30.97
C PHE A 14 -10.04 -2.12 29.60
N LYS A 15 -9.13 -2.76 28.84
CA LYS A 15 -9.44 -3.42 27.57
C LYS A 15 -10.41 -4.60 27.74
N VAL A 16 -10.22 -5.41 28.78
CA VAL A 16 -11.13 -6.53 29.07
C VAL A 16 -12.52 -6.05 29.55
N ALA A 17 -12.57 -4.95 30.31
CA ALA A 17 -13.82 -4.39 30.78
C ALA A 17 -14.67 -3.78 29.66
N ILE A 18 -14.06 -3.10 28.71
CA ILE A 18 -14.78 -2.56 27.52
C ILE A 18 -15.29 -3.71 26.65
N LEU A 19 -14.47 -4.73 26.42
CA LEU A 19 -14.86 -5.89 25.62
C LEU A 19 -16.01 -6.66 26.26
N SER A 20 -15.97 -6.90 27.58
CA SER A 20 -17.04 -7.60 28.30
C SER A 20 -18.33 -6.79 28.35
N SER A 21 -18.26 -5.46 28.44
CA SER A 21 -19.44 -4.59 28.43
C SER A 21 -20.12 -4.53 27.05
N ALA A 22 -19.34 -4.47 25.97
CA ALA A 22 -19.84 -4.48 24.60
C ALA A 22 -20.47 -5.85 24.25
N ILE A 23 -19.83 -6.95 24.65
CA ILE A 23 -20.37 -8.31 24.45
C ILE A 23 -21.66 -8.51 25.26
N HIS A 24 -21.73 -8.02 26.52
CA HIS A 24 -22.95 -8.11 27.33
C HIS A 24 -24.08 -7.29 26.76
N ALA A 25 -23.81 -6.10 26.24
CA ALA A 25 -24.83 -5.26 25.57
C ALA A 25 -25.37 -5.94 24.30
N ALA A 26 -24.48 -6.46 23.45
CA ALA A 26 -24.86 -7.18 22.23
C ALA A 26 -25.65 -8.48 22.54
N CYS A 27 -25.23 -9.26 23.53
CA CYS A 27 -25.92 -10.49 23.91
C CYS A 27 -27.27 -10.22 24.62
N SER A 28 -27.38 -9.13 25.36
CA SER A 28 -28.64 -8.78 26.04
C SER A 28 -29.72 -8.29 25.07
N TYR A 29 -29.32 -7.63 23.97
CA TYR A 29 -30.27 -7.21 22.92
C TYR A 29 -30.74 -8.39 22.06
N ALA A 30 -29.86 -9.34 21.75
CA ALA A 30 -30.21 -10.55 20.97
C ALA A 30 -31.18 -11.50 21.72
N ALA A 31 -31.29 -11.39 23.04
CA ALA A 31 -32.14 -12.26 23.84
C ALA A 31 -33.56 -11.75 24.06
N SER A 32 -33.93 -10.54 23.61
CA SER A 32 -35.24 -9.92 23.89
C SER A 32 -36.29 -9.98 22.77
N ASP A 33 -35.92 -10.44 21.58
CA ASP A 33 -36.88 -10.52 20.47
C ASP A 33 -37.31 -11.96 20.13
N ASN A 34 -38.07 -12.56 21.04
CA ASN A 34 -38.92 -13.72 20.75
C ASN A 34 -40.40 -13.25 20.63
N THR A 35 -40.74 -12.53 19.61
CA THR A 35 -42.12 -12.31 19.21
C THR A 35 -42.33 -12.72 17.77
N THR A 36 -43.17 -13.76 17.63
CA THR A 36 -43.71 -14.26 16.37
C THR A 36 -44.11 -13.13 15.43
N LEU A 37 -43.41 -13.02 14.30
CA LEU A 37 -43.87 -12.22 13.16
C LEU A 37 -44.14 -13.09 11.95
N ALA A 38 -45.33 -12.85 11.44
CA ALA A 38 -45.87 -13.45 10.24
C ALA A 38 -44.98 -13.13 9.03
N LEU A 39 -44.90 -14.12 8.17
CA LEU A 39 -44.32 -14.07 6.83
C LEU A 39 -44.77 -12.81 6.06
N SER A 40 -43.89 -11.86 5.87
CA SER A 40 -43.89 -10.99 4.71
C SER A 40 -42.57 -11.20 3.95
N SER A 41 -42.74 -11.40 2.66
CA SER A 41 -41.73 -11.78 1.71
C SER A 41 -40.58 -10.78 1.58
N ASP A 42 -39.39 -11.31 1.62
CA ASP A 42 -38.23 -10.97 0.79
C ASP A 42 -37.47 -9.63 0.95
N LYS A 43 -36.41 -9.74 1.70
CA LYS A 43 -35.06 -9.62 1.07
C LYS A 43 -34.07 -10.35 1.95
N SER A 44 -33.91 -11.65 1.68
CA SER A 44 -32.86 -12.46 2.28
C SER A 44 -31.51 -11.81 2.04
N THR A 45 -30.66 -11.75 3.05
CA THR A 45 -29.23 -11.65 2.86
C THR A 45 -28.80 -12.83 2.00
N THR A 46 -28.83 -12.65 0.69
CA THR A 46 -28.37 -13.65 -0.27
C THR A 46 -26.86 -13.83 -0.09
N ALA A 47 -26.43 -15.06 0.09
CA ALA A 47 -25.02 -15.41 0.00
C ALA A 47 -24.46 -14.81 -1.28
N GLU A 48 -23.32 -14.14 -1.19
CA GLU A 48 -22.70 -13.54 -2.37
C GLU A 48 -22.20 -14.63 -3.33
N SER A 49 -22.34 -14.36 -4.61
CA SER A 49 -21.90 -15.28 -5.65
C SER A 49 -20.37 -15.41 -5.68
N VAL A 50 -19.88 -16.53 -6.17
CA VAL A 50 -18.43 -16.77 -6.36
C VAL A 50 -17.80 -15.72 -7.28
N MET A 51 -18.58 -15.22 -8.23
CA MET A 51 -18.19 -14.11 -9.09
C MET A 51 -19.38 -13.18 -9.25
N THR A 52 -19.44 -12.14 -8.43
CA THR A 52 -20.55 -11.18 -8.51
C THR A 52 -20.49 -10.43 -9.83
N VAL A 53 -21.51 -10.63 -10.67
CA VAL A 53 -21.75 -9.84 -11.86
C VAL A 53 -22.99 -8.98 -11.60
N THR A 54 -22.85 -8.04 -10.67
CA THR A 54 -23.83 -6.97 -10.53
C THR A 54 -23.53 -5.93 -11.59
N ALA A 55 -24.55 -5.40 -12.25
CA ALA A 55 -24.38 -4.20 -13.05
C ALA A 55 -23.99 -3.06 -12.09
N PRO A 56 -22.70 -2.66 -12.02
CA PRO A 56 -22.36 -1.56 -11.16
C PRO A 56 -23.08 -0.34 -11.69
N LYS A 57 -23.54 0.52 -10.81
CA LYS A 57 -23.89 1.88 -11.20
C LYS A 57 -22.72 2.39 -12.00
N LEU A 58 -22.92 2.71 -13.29
CA LEU A 58 -21.83 3.13 -14.18
C LEU A 58 -21.10 4.28 -13.51
N GLU A 59 -19.82 4.05 -13.16
CA GLU A 59 -19.00 5.10 -12.60
C GLU A 59 -18.68 6.10 -13.73
N LYS A 60 -19.43 7.20 -13.77
CA LYS A 60 -19.34 8.24 -14.79
C LYS A 60 -18.15 9.18 -14.58
N GLN A 61 -16.99 8.62 -14.23
CA GLN A 61 -15.73 9.34 -14.10
C GLN A 61 -14.68 8.76 -15.03
N ALA A 62 -13.92 9.62 -15.71
CA ALA A 62 -12.76 9.20 -16.50
C ALA A 62 -11.66 8.64 -15.58
N GLY A 63 -10.81 7.80 -16.16
CA GLY A 63 -9.67 7.21 -15.49
C GLY A 63 -9.87 5.75 -15.09
N SER A 64 -8.76 5.06 -15.01
CA SER A 64 -8.71 3.64 -14.64
C SER A 64 -8.81 3.50 -13.13
N LYS A 65 -9.94 2.98 -12.70
CA LYS A 65 -10.24 2.73 -11.28
C LYS A 65 -10.71 1.30 -11.09
N SER A 66 -10.43 0.73 -9.94
CA SER A 66 -11.01 -0.54 -9.51
C SER A 66 -11.36 -0.49 -8.03
N THR A 67 -12.34 -1.28 -7.64
CA THR A 67 -12.77 -1.43 -6.26
C THR A 67 -12.77 -2.90 -5.89
N ILE A 68 -12.18 -3.22 -4.74
CA ILE A 68 -12.19 -4.55 -4.14
C ILE A 68 -13.03 -4.44 -2.88
N THR A 69 -14.18 -5.11 -2.84
CA THR A 69 -15.07 -5.09 -1.67
C THR A 69 -14.61 -6.06 -0.58
N ALA A 70 -15.14 -5.90 0.65
CA ALA A 70 -14.91 -6.86 1.74
C ALA A 70 -15.27 -8.29 1.33
N ALA A 71 -16.32 -8.46 0.57
CA ALA A 71 -16.75 -9.73 0.03
C ALA A 71 -15.80 -10.28 -1.04
N ASP A 72 -15.29 -9.44 -1.93
CA ASP A 72 -14.23 -9.84 -2.88
C ASP A 72 -12.97 -10.29 -2.12
N MET A 73 -12.56 -9.55 -1.08
CA MET A 73 -11.41 -9.94 -0.24
C MET A 73 -11.63 -11.30 0.41
N GLN A 74 -12.78 -11.54 1.00
CA GLN A 74 -13.11 -12.81 1.64
C GLN A 74 -13.15 -13.97 0.62
N ARG A 75 -13.82 -13.77 -0.52
CA ARG A 75 -13.95 -14.77 -1.58
C ARG A 75 -12.60 -15.18 -2.17
N ASP A 76 -11.73 -14.20 -2.41
CA ASP A 76 -10.46 -14.38 -3.10
C ASP A 76 -9.29 -14.65 -2.13
N GLY A 77 -9.55 -14.73 -0.83
CA GLY A 77 -8.56 -15.00 0.21
C GLY A 77 -7.58 -13.85 0.43
N GLY A 78 -8.09 -12.61 0.38
CA GLY A 78 -7.34 -11.38 0.65
C GLY A 78 -7.15 -11.17 2.15
N ASN A 79 -6.18 -11.84 2.75
CA ASN A 79 -5.96 -11.85 4.21
C ASN A 79 -4.93 -10.84 4.68
N ASP A 80 -4.11 -10.31 3.79
CA ASP A 80 -3.04 -9.39 4.09
C ASP A 80 -2.88 -8.33 2.97
N PHE A 81 -1.97 -7.41 3.20
CA PHE A 81 -1.65 -6.32 2.28
C PHE A 81 -1.32 -6.79 0.85
N GLY A 82 -0.66 -7.95 0.70
CA GLY A 82 -0.26 -8.50 -0.60
C GLY A 82 -1.38 -9.26 -1.29
N THR A 83 -2.06 -10.12 -0.55
CA THR A 83 -3.07 -11.03 -1.10
C THR A 83 -4.36 -10.34 -1.53
N ILE A 84 -4.67 -9.15 -0.97
CA ILE A 84 -5.79 -8.30 -1.46
C ILE A 84 -5.67 -8.03 -2.97
N MET A 85 -4.46 -7.82 -3.48
CA MET A 85 -4.19 -7.47 -4.89
C MET A 85 -3.95 -8.69 -5.79
N ARG A 86 -4.22 -9.90 -5.31
CA ARG A 86 -3.87 -11.17 -5.98
C ARG A 86 -4.30 -11.22 -7.45
N TYR A 87 -5.51 -10.79 -7.75
CA TYR A 87 -6.08 -10.87 -9.09
C TYR A 87 -6.23 -9.50 -9.78
N GLU A 88 -5.79 -8.42 -9.13
CA GLU A 88 -5.89 -7.08 -9.69
C GLU A 88 -4.86 -6.89 -10.82
N PRO A 89 -5.28 -6.41 -12.02
CA PRO A 89 -4.35 -6.12 -13.11
C PRO A 89 -3.55 -4.84 -12.83
N GLY A 90 -2.25 -4.88 -13.16
CA GLY A 90 -1.36 -3.72 -13.08
C GLY A 90 -1.03 -3.25 -11.66
N VAL A 91 -1.43 -3.98 -10.62
CA VAL A 91 -1.12 -3.71 -9.23
C VAL A 91 -0.46 -4.93 -8.59
N THR A 92 0.61 -4.69 -7.83
CA THR A 92 1.33 -5.75 -7.10
C THR A 92 1.83 -5.17 -5.78
N ALA A 93 1.70 -5.90 -4.69
CA ALA A 93 2.31 -5.51 -3.43
C ALA A 93 3.82 -5.71 -3.48
N THR A 94 4.55 -4.80 -2.83
CA THR A 94 6.01 -4.86 -2.69
C THR A 94 6.36 -4.91 -1.21
N GLY A 95 7.45 -5.59 -0.86
CA GLY A 95 7.95 -5.64 0.51
C GLY A 95 7.44 -6.82 1.32
N ALA A 96 7.52 -6.71 2.64
CA ALA A 96 7.56 -7.84 3.58
C ALA A 96 6.22 -8.38 4.05
N SER A 97 5.09 -7.77 3.72
CA SER A 97 3.82 -8.15 4.37
C SER A 97 3.34 -9.55 4.05
N GLY A 98 3.77 -10.12 2.96
CA GLY A 98 3.44 -11.49 2.59
C GLY A 98 4.59 -12.48 2.68
N GLY A 99 5.66 -12.14 3.38
CA GLY A 99 6.84 -13.02 3.50
C GLY A 99 7.72 -13.10 2.26
N SER A 100 7.40 -12.37 1.21
CA SER A 100 8.17 -12.39 -0.03
C SER A 100 9.54 -11.71 0.07
N SER A 101 9.79 -10.91 1.10
CA SER A 101 11.11 -10.38 1.42
C SER A 101 11.92 -11.29 2.34
N ALA A 102 11.44 -12.49 2.59
CA ALA A 102 12.05 -13.46 3.49
C ALA A 102 13.47 -13.88 3.08
N GLY A 103 13.86 -13.59 1.85
CA GLY A 103 15.14 -13.98 1.33
C GLY A 103 16.36 -13.26 1.90
N LYS A 104 16.20 -12.16 2.65
CA LYS A 104 17.34 -11.38 3.14
C LYS A 104 17.19 -11.01 4.60
N SER A 105 18.22 -11.28 5.39
CA SER A 105 18.37 -10.73 6.72
C SER A 105 18.72 -9.24 6.66
N GLY A 106 18.28 -8.47 7.60
CA GLY A 106 18.59 -7.04 7.72
C GLY A 106 17.84 -6.39 8.87
N PHE A 107 18.40 -5.34 9.43
CA PHE A 107 17.69 -4.45 10.34
C PHE A 107 16.95 -3.36 9.54
N ASP A 108 16.14 -2.54 10.23
CA ASP A 108 15.36 -1.46 9.65
C ASP A 108 14.29 -1.97 8.67
N ARG A 109 13.44 -2.90 9.16
CA ARG A 109 12.43 -3.56 8.33
C ARG A 109 11.04 -3.60 8.94
N ALA A 110 10.82 -2.95 10.06
CA ALA A 110 9.54 -2.97 10.74
C ALA A 110 8.43 -2.43 9.83
N GLY A 111 7.51 -3.31 9.44
CA GLY A 111 6.36 -2.98 8.61
C GLY A 111 6.67 -2.41 7.23
N TYR A 112 7.83 -2.71 6.63
CA TYR A 112 8.16 -2.23 5.29
C TYR A 112 7.30 -2.92 4.23
N THR A 113 6.47 -2.14 3.55
CA THR A 113 5.59 -2.60 2.47
C THR A 113 5.20 -1.46 1.54
N GLY A 114 4.52 -1.77 0.46
CA GLY A 114 4.02 -0.81 -0.51
C GLY A 114 3.30 -1.47 -1.66
N TYR A 115 2.79 -0.66 -2.57
CA TYR A 115 2.23 -1.12 -3.82
C TYR A 115 3.02 -0.60 -5.02
N ASN A 116 3.11 -1.43 -6.03
CA ASN A 116 3.55 -1.07 -7.36
C ASN A 116 2.31 -0.96 -8.25
N ILE A 117 2.08 0.20 -8.84
CA ILE A 117 1.02 0.43 -9.81
C ILE A 117 1.66 0.79 -11.16
N ARG A 118 1.47 -0.07 -12.16
CA ARG A 118 1.95 0.14 -13.53
C ARG A 118 3.48 0.38 -13.64
N GLY A 119 4.26 -0.06 -12.65
CA GLY A 119 5.71 0.12 -12.62
C GLY A 119 6.21 1.26 -11.76
N LEU A 120 5.35 2.01 -11.11
CA LEU A 120 5.70 2.95 -10.06
C LEU A 120 5.43 2.36 -8.69
N GLU A 121 6.39 2.49 -7.80
CA GLU A 121 6.39 1.82 -6.50
C GLU A 121 6.87 2.73 -5.38
N SER A 122 6.87 2.20 -4.15
CA SER A 122 7.25 2.90 -2.95
C SER A 122 6.39 4.16 -2.75
N ASN A 123 7.00 5.25 -2.38
CA ASN A 123 6.32 6.50 -2.04
C ASN A 123 5.71 7.24 -3.24
N ARG A 124 5.89 6.73 -4.48
CA ARG A 124 5.21 7.24 -5.68
C ARG A 124 3.75 6.78 -5.79
N VAL A 125 3.32 5.89 -4.89
CA VAL A 125 1.93 5.45 -4.73
C VAL A 125 1.43 5.90 -3.37
N ASP A 126 0.35 6.70 -3.35
CA ASP A 126 -0.32 7.08 -2.11
C ASP A 126 -1.08 5.87 -1.54
N ILE A 127 -0.90 5.60 -0.26
CA ILE A 127 -1.67 4.60 0.48
C ILE A 127 -2.36 5.34 1.62
N ASN A 128 -3.68 5.27 1.66
CA ASN A 128 -4.43 6.01 2.66
C ASN A 128 -5.57 5.19 3.27
N VAL A 129 -5.96 5.57 4.47
CA VAL A 129 -7.15 5.06 5.17
C VAL A 129 -8.14 6.21 5.28
N ASP A 130 -9.32 6.06 4.67
CA ASP A 130 -10.35 7.11 4.57
C ASP A 130 -9.80 8.45 4.06
N GLY A 131 -8.80 8.41 3.15
CA GLY A 131 -8.17 9.61 2.59
C GLY A 131 -7.08 10.24 3.47
N VAL A 132 -6.75 9.68 4.63
CA VAL A 132 -5.58 10.07 5.43
C VAL A 132 -4.41 9.21 4.99
N SER A 133 -3.38 9.83 4.37
CA SER A 133 -2.21 9.09 3.89
C SER A 133 -1.45 8.44 5.02
N LEU A 134 -1.03 7.20 4.79
CA LEU A 134 -0.01 6.57 5.61
C LEU A 134 1.33 7.25 5.34
N PRO A 135 2.21 7.38 6.37
CA PRO A 135 3.52 7.95 6.17
C PRO A 135 4.30 7.24 5.07
N ASP A 136 5.20 7.96 4.43
CA ASP A 136 6.12 7.37 3.49
C ASP A 136 6.96 6.28 4.16
N ALA A 137 7.19 5.17 3.46
CA ALA A 137 8.20 4.25 3.93
C ALA A 137 9.56 4.95 3.86
N THR A 138 10.31 4.93 4.95
CA THR A 138 11.67 5.43 4.98
C THR A 138 12.65 4.27 4.97
N GLY A 139 13.73 4.37 4.22
CA GLY A 139 14.65 3.27 4.07
C GLY A 139 15.99 3.68 3.50
N ARG A 140 16.92 2.74 3.55
CA ARG A 140 18.20 2.86 2.89
C ARG A 140 18.03 2.63 1.40
N SER A 141 17.85 3.69 0.67
CA SER A 141 18.03 3.68 -0.78
C SER A 141 19.51 3.55 -1.05
N TYR A 142 20.07 2.41 -0.80
CA TYR A 142 21.44 2.27 -1.16
C TYR A 142 21.65 1.20 -2.21
N VAL A 143 22.56 1.52 -3.00
CA VAL A 143 23.00 0.74 -4.08
C VAL A 143 23.96 -0.32 -3.57
N SER A 144 23.43 -1.39 -3.01
CA SER A 144 24.17 -2.64 -3.14
C SER A 144 24.00 -3.08 -4.58
N ARG A 145 24.87 -3.78 -5.14
CA ARG A 145 24.93 -4.33 -6.51
C ARG A 145 23.82 -3.92 -7.51
N ALA A 146 22.65 -3.51 -7.06
CA ALA A 146 21.46 -3.26 -7.86
C ALA A 146 20.78 -1.90 -7.70
N GLY A 147 21.06 -1.17 -6.68
CA GLY A 147 20.52 0.18 -6.54
C GLY A 147 19.06 0.29 -6.18
N LEU A 148 18.48 -0.72 -5.59
CA LEU A 148 17.06 -0.73 -5.24
C LEU A 148 16.86 -0.75 -3.73
N ASP A 149 15.79 -0.08 -3.29
CA ASP A 149 15.33 -0.09 -1.92
C ASP A 149 14.73 -1.45 -1.59
N THR A 150 15.52 -2.32 -1.02
CA THR A 150 15.02 -3.58 -0.48
C THR A 150 14.83 -3.55 1.04
N PHE A 151 15.17 -2.42 1.65
CA PHE A 151 15.11 -2.22 3.09
C PHE A 151 14.40 -0.92 3.40
N GLY A 152 13.55 -0.94 4.39
CA GLY A 152 12.85 0.22 4.87
C GLY A 152 11.93 -0.13 6.03
N ILE A 153 11.31 0.89 6.57
CA ILE A 153 10.42 0.82 7.72
C ILE A 153 9.13 1.58 7.42
N GLY A 154 8.00 1.07 7.88
CA GLY A 154 6.70 1.71 7.79
C GLY A 154 5.79 1.17 6.68
N ARG A 155 4.54 1.63 6.68
CA ARG A 155 3.39 1.36 5.80
C ARG A 155 2.59 0.09 6.08
N ASP A 156 3.04 -0.90 6.82
CA ASP A 156 2.21 -2.05 7.24
C ASP A 156 1.39 -1.69 8.50
N TYR A 157 0.39 -0.85 8.33
CA TYR A 157 -0.46 -0.33 9.41
C TYR A 157 -1.93 -0.66 9.22
N ILE A 158 -2.24 -1.74 8.49
CA ILE A 158 -3.63 -2.10 8.14
C ILE A 158 -3.96 -3.56 8.45
N ASP A 159 -5.23 -3.81 8.79
CA ASP A 159 -5.84 -5.14 8.81
C ASP A 159 -7.02 -5.15 7.81
N PRO A 160 -7.03 -6.07 6.83
CA PRO A 160 -8.10 -6.13 5.82
C PRO A 160 -9.52 -6.23 6.36
N TYR A 161 -9.68 -6.84 7.54
CA TYR A 161 -11.00 -7.02 8.16
C TYR A 161 -11.67 -5.69 8.58
N MET A 162 -10.89 -4.62 8.76
CA MET A 162 -11.40 -3.31 9.13
C MET A 162 -12.14 -2.61 8.00
N PHE A 163 -11.91 -3.02 6.74
CA PHE A 163 -12.34 -2.26 5.57
C PHE A 163 -13.56 -2.87 4.90
N GLY A 164 -14.49 -2.01 4.49
CA GLY A 164 -15.62 -2.36 3.64
C GLY A 164 -15.21 -2.48 2.16
N ARG A 165 -14.21 -1.70 1.74
CA ARG A 165 -13.66 -1.75 0.37
C ARG A 165 -12.27 -1.13 0.28
N VAL A 166 -11.59 -1.44 -0.82
CA VAL A 166 -10.33 -0.82 -1.23
C VAL A 166 -10.53 -0.24 -2.62
N ASP A 167 -10.37 1.08 -2.75
CA ASP A 167 -10.46 1.79 -4.03
C ASP A 167 -9.05 2.02 -4.57
N ILE A 168 -8.83 1.73 -5.86
CA ILE A 168 -7.53 1.83 -6.52
C ILE A 168 -7.66 2.79 -7.69
N ASP A 169 -6.93 3.91 -7.64
CA ASP A 169 -6.76 4.85 -8.73
C ASP A 169 -5.39 4.63 -9.39
N LYS A 170 -5.35 4.45 -10.72
CA LYS A 170 -4.12 4.15 -11.45
C LYS A 170 -3.65 5.36 -12.27
N GLY A 171 -2.33 5.57 -12.30
CA GLY A 171 -1.71 6.76 -12.85
C GLY A 171 -1.71 7.94 -11.86
N ALA A 172 -1.39 9.16 -12.30
CA ALA A 172 -1.39 10.31 -11.39
C ALA A 172 -2.73 10.48 -10.66
N THR A 173 -2.67 10.87 -9.38
CA THR A 173 -3.87 11.13 -8.58
C THR A 173 -4.76 12.19 -9.21
N SER A 174 -6.07 12.12 -8.95
CA SER A 174 -7.03 13.10 -9.48
C SER A 174 -6.89 14.46 -8.79
N VAL A 175 -7.38 15.52 -9.43
CA VAL A 175 -7.32 16.87 -8.84
C VAL A 175 -8.06 16.98 -7.51
N SER A 176 -9.09 16.17 -7.31
CA SER A 176 -9.89 16.15 -6.07
C SER A 176 -9.23 15.39 -4.92
N GLN A 177 -8.20 14.60 -5.18
CA GLN A 177 -7.51 13.87 -4.11
C GLN A 177 -6.60 14.79 -3.30
N PRO A 178 -6.65 14.74 -1.95
CA PRO A 178 -5.87 15.62 -1.10
C PRO A 178 -4.37 15.44 -1.25
N ASN A 179 -3.93 14.21 -1.52
CA ASN A 179 -2.51 13.87 -1.66
C ASN A 179 -2.13 13.68 -3.12
N THR A 180 -0.96 14.21 -3.48
CA THR A 180 -0.43 14.09 -4.83
C THR A 180 0.51 12.90 -4.92
N ALA A 181 0.32 12.07 -5.94
CA ALA A 181 1.22 10.97 -6.28
C ALA A 181 1.23 10.77 -7.80
N ILE A 182 2.36 10.35 -8.34
CA ILE A 182 2.52 10.13 -9.78
C ILE A 182 2.18 8.70 -10.21
N GLY A 183 2.14 7.76 -9.27
CA GLY A 183 1.85 6.34 -9.53
C GLY A 183 0.39 5.94 -9.35
N GLY A 184 -0.35 6.69 -8.55
CA GLY A 184 -1.73 6.39 -8.20
C GLY A 184 -1.98 6.36 -6.71
N ALA A 185 -3.15 5.87 -6.32
CA ALA A 185 -3.55 5.75 -4.93
C ALA A 185 -4.26 4.42 -4.65
N VAL A 186 -4.02 3.88 -3.46
CA VAL A 186 -4.76 2.77 -2.87
C VAL A 186 -5.43 3.26 -1.60
N SER A 187 -6.74 3.37 -1.63
CA SER A 187 -7.54 3.97 -0.57
C SER A 187 -8.36 2.89 0.14
N PHE A 188 -7.99 2.60 1.36
CA PHE A 188 -8.72 1.71 2.25
C PHE A 188 -9.88 2.48 2.89
N ARG A 189 -11.10 1.97 2.73
CA ARG A 189 -12.32 2.56 3.30
C ARG A 189 -12.80 1.72 4.46
N ASN A 190 -12.81 2.31 5.65
CA ASN A 190 -13.31 1.66 6.86
C ASN A 190 -14.75 1.19 6.68
N LYS A 191 -15.11 0.11 7.38
CA LYS A 191 -16.50 -0.30 7.55
C LYS A 191 -17.29 0.79 8.27
N THR A 192 -18.51 1.01 7.84
CA THR A 192 -19.43 2.00 8.41
C THR A 192 -20.69 1.33 8.97
N PRO A 193 -21.43 1.98 9.86
CA PRO A 193 -22.74 1.44 10.28
C PRO A 193 -23.68 1.20 9.10
N ASP A 194 -23.62 2.05 8.07
CA ASP A 194 -24.47 2.00 6.89
C ASP A 194 -24.22 0.77 6.01
N ASP A 195 -23.08 0.09 6.17
CA ASP A 195 -22.79 -1.18 5.49
C ASP A 195 -23.61 -2.35 6.06
N TYR A 196 -24.18 -2.22 7.26
CA TYR A 196 -24.83 -3.29 8.01
C TYR A 196 -26.25 -2.98 8.47
N LEU A 197 -26.59 -1.69 8.64
CA LEU A 197 -27.88 -1.24 9.15
C LEU A 197 -28.73 -0.64 8.03
N HIS A 198 -30.03 -0.94 8.08
CA HIS A 198 -31.04 -0.40 7.17
C HIS A 198 -32.28 -0.07 7.99
N PRO A 199 -33.28 0.68 7.47
CA PRO A 199 -34.51 1.00 8.23
C PRO A 199 -35.21 -0.22 8.85
N ASP A 200 -35.11 -1.38 8.18
CA ASP A 200 -35.69 -2.64 8.65
C ASP A 200 -34.73 -3.47 9.52
N LYS A 201 -33.46 -3.05 9.69
CA LYS A 201 -32.44 -3.76 10.45
C LYS A 201 -31.59 -2.79 11.26
N THR A 202 -31.97 -2.60 12.52
CA THR A 202 -31.36 -1.64 13.46
C THR A 202 -30.22 -2.21 14.27
N THR A 203 -29.92 -3.51 14.13
CA THR A 203 -28.83 -4.20 14.82
C THR A 203 -28.17 -5.21 13.91
N TYR A 204 -26.85 -5.35 14.04
CA TYR A 204 -26.06 -6.36 13.36
C TYR A 204 -24.98 -6.90 14.30
N PHE A 205 -24.77 -8.20 14.27
CA PHE A 205 -23.61 -8.85 14.89
C PHE A 205 -23.06 -9.89 13.92
N GLY A 206 -21.75 -9.79 13.64
CA GLY A 206 -21.01 -10.73 12.80
C GLY A 206 -19.77 -11.25 13.52
N TYR A 207 -19.49 -12.52 13.34
CA TYR A 207 -18.25 -13.16 13.74
C TYR A 207 -17.64 -13.89 12.55
N GLN A 208 -16.33 -13.66 12.35
CA GLN A 208 -15.55 -14.34 11.33
C GLN A 208 -14.33 -15.00 11.94
N SER A 209 -14.05 -16.24 11.53
CA SER A 209 -12.81 -16.91 11.89
C SER A 209 -12.23 -17.59 10.66
N ASP A 210 -10.94 -17.35 10.38
CA ASP A 210 -10.24 -17.86 9.21
C ASP A 210 -8.90 -18.47 9.61
N PHE A 211 -8.52 -19.53 8.91
CA PHE A 211 -7.20 -20.14 8.98
C PHE A 211 -6.50 -20.08 7.63
N ASP A 212 -5.24 -19.66 7.61
CA ASP A 212 -4.36 -19.66 6.44
C ASP A 212 -3.12 -20.54 6.69
N SER A 213 -2.96 -21.58 5.90
CA SER A 213 -1.83 -22.49 6.04
C SER A 213 -0.51 -21.91 5.50
N SER A 214 -0.53 -20.85 4.69
CA SER A 214 0.67 -20.23 4.11
C SER A 214 1.63 -19.71 5.19
N ASN A 215 1.08 -19.18 6.26
CA ASN A 215 1.78 -18.64 7.43
C ASN A 215 1.20 -19.17 8.75
N ARG A 216 0.40 -20.24 8.69
CA ARG A 216 -0.27 -20.88 9.84
C ARG A 216 -1.03 -19.88 10.71
N SER A 217 -1.63 -18.87 10.08
CA SER A 217 -2.32 -17.82 10.82
C SER A 217 -3.78 -18.17 11.10
N TRP A 218 -4.22 -17.73 12.27
CA TRP A 218 -5.62 -17.68 12.67
C TRP A 218 -6.07 -16.24 12.78
N HIS A 219 -7.19 -15.94 12.15
CA HIS A 219 -7.92 -14.71 12.27
C HIS A 219 -9.20 -14.92 13.07
N ASN A 220 -9.55 -13.98 13.92
CA ASN A 220 -10.84 -13.89 14.59
C ASN A 220 -11.29 -12.42 14.55
N GLY A 221 -12.44 -12.20 13.95
CA GLY A 221 -13.02 -10.88 13.78
C GLY A 221 -14.43 -10.78 14.32
N ILE A 222 -14.78 -9.66 14.91
CA ILE A 222 -16.11 -9.31 15.37
C ILE A 222 -16.52 -7.98 14.76
N THR A 223 -17.75 -7.91 14.26
CA THR A 223 -18.39 -6.68 13.81
C THR A 223 -19.73 -6.56 14.50
N ALA A 224 -19.97 -5.45 15.18
CA ALA A 224 -21.26 -5.15 15.80
C ALA A 224 -21.71 -3.74 15.40
N ALA A 225 -22.96 -3.60 14.96
CA ALA A 225 -23.52 -2.31 14.63
C ALA A 225 -24.91 -2.20 15.23
N ALA A 226 -25.27 -1.00 15.68
CA ALA A 226 -26.59 -0.72 16.23
C ALA A 226 -26.95 0.75 16.05
N GLY A 227 -28.26 1.02 15.95
CA GLY A 227 -28.81 2.37 15.89
C GLY A 227 -29.98 2.49 14.92
N ASP A 228 -30.37 3.71 14.67
CA ASP A 228 -31.45 4.10 13.78
C ASP A 228 -30.97 5.13 12.74
N GLU A 229 -31.91 5.78 12.06
CA GLU A 229 -31.60 6.79 11.05
C GLU A 229 -30.95 8.05 11.66
N GLU A 230 -31.23 8.39 12.91
CA GLU A 230 -30.69 9.58 13.58
C GLU A 230 -29.30 9.30 14.18
N LEU A 231 -29.11 8.16 14.87
CA LEU A 231 -27.88 7.84 15.57
C LEU A 231 -27.58 6.37 15.44
N ARG A 232 -26.44 6.05 14.83
CA ARG A 232 -25.97 4.69 14.64
C ARG A 232 -24.46 4.57 14.79
N GLY A 233 -24.03 3.42 15.22
CA GLY A 233 -22.60 3.16 15.44
C GLY A 233 -22.18 1.75 15.03
N ILE A 234 -20.89 1.60 14.81
CA ILE A 234 -20.23 0.32 14.52
C ILE A 234 -19.00 0.14 15.39
N PHE A 235 -18.78 -1.08 15.79
CA PHE A 235 -17.57 -1.54 16.44
C PHE A 235 -17.03 -2.76 15.70
N VAL A 236 -15.74 -2.73 15.35
CA VAL A 236 -15.04 -3.84 14.70
C VAL A 236 -13.77 -4.16 15.48
N TYR A 237 -13.52 -5.44 15.71
CA TYR A 237 -12.29 -5.94 16.29
C TYR A 237 -11.75 -7.08 15.46
N SER A 238 -10.44 -7.11 15.25
CA SER A 238 -9.72 -8.19 14.58
C SER A 238 -8.50 -8.58 15.37
N ARG A 239 -8.30 -9.86 15.52
CA ARG A 239 -7.08 -10.49 16.07
C ARG A 239 -6.54 -11.49 15.07
N ARG A 240 -5.24 -11.39 14.79
CA ARG A 240 -4.50 -12.37 14.00
C ARG A 240 -3.28 -12.86 14.75
N ASP A 241 -3.02 -14.15 14.68
CA ASP A 241 -1.82 -14.80 15.20
C ASP A 241 -1.25 -15.70 14.11
N GLY A 242 0.03 -15.60 13.81
CA GLY A 242 0.65 -16.34 12.72
C GLY A 242 2.14 -16.58 12.89
N GLN A 243 2.70 -17.29 11.92
CA GLN A 243 4.12 -17.64 11.85
C GLN A 243 4.72 -17.07 10.54
N GLU A 244 5.98 -17.44 10.26
CA GLU A 244 6.61 -17.10 8.98
C GLU A 244 5.77 -17.56 7.79
N THR A 245 5.73 -16.75 6.74
CA THR A 245 5.20 -17.20 5.45
C THR A 245 6.16 -18.24 4.88
N GLN A 246 5.61 -19.41 4.58
CA GLN A 246 6.38 -20.53 4.04
C GLN A 246 6.83 -20.22 2.61
N ASN A 247 8.03 -20.66 2.29
CA ASN A 247 8.52 -20.68 0.93
C ASN A 247 8.38 -22.10 0.33
N ASN A 248 8.59 -22.26 -0.97
CA ASN A 248 8.51 -23.55 -1.66
C ASN A 248 9.89 -24.03 -2.13
N ASP A 249 10.85 -24.12 -1.20
CA ASP A 249 12.16 -24.67 -1.46
C ASP A 249 12.52 -25.80 -0.49
N ALA A 250 12.82 -26.99 -1.04
CA ALA A 250 13.12 -28.17 -0.21
C ALA A 250 14.49 -28.08 0.50
N SER A 251 15.41 -27.25 -0.03
CA SER A 251 16.77 -27.12 0.51
C SER A 251 16.88 -26.02 1.56
N ARG A 252 15.97 -25.05 1.56
CA ARG A 252 16.05 -23.88 2.41
C ARG A 252 14.65 -23.39 2.81
N GLY A 253 14.26 -23.61 4.05
CA GLY A 253 13.01 -23.07 4.61
C GLY A 253 13.13 -21.56 4.91
N ALA A 254 11.98 -20.88 5.00
CA ALA A 254 11.90 -19.49 5.44
C ALA A 254 12.47 -19.31 6.85
N TYR A 255 12.90 -18.10 7.17
CA TYR A 255 13.34 -17.77 8.52
C TYR A 255 12.19 -17.91 9.51
N PRO A 256 12.35 -18.66 10.61
CA PRO A 256 11.30 -18.81 11.60
C PRO A 256 10.85 -17.46 12.16
N ALA A 257 9.54 -17.25 12.17
CA ALA A 257 8.95 -16.06 12.74
C ALA A 257 7.63 -16.38 13.46
N ASN A 258 7.27 -15.53 14.41
CA ASN A 258 5.93 -15.51 14.97
C ASN A 258 5.47 -14.05 15.09
N TRP A 259 4.22 -13.84 14.78
CA TRP A 259 3.63 -12.52 14.81
C TRP A 259 2.19 -12.55 15.28
N HIS A 260 1.75 -11.42 15.77
CA HIS A 260 0.35 -11.19 16.03
C HIS A 260 -0.03 -9.74 15.75
N SER A 261 -1.30 -9.52 15.46
CA SER A 261 -1.86 -8.19 15.29
C SER A 261 -3.22 -8.04 15.92
N ASP A 262 -3.50 -6.85 16.39
CA ASP A 262 -4.81 -6.41 16.90
C ASP A 262 -5.23 -5.16 16.14
N ALA A 263 -6.50 -5.12 15.71
CA ALA A 263 -7.08 -3.95 15.08
C ALA A 263 -8.45 -3.65 15.68
N LEU A 264 -8.74 -2.37 15.84
CA LEU A 264 -9.99 -1.86 16.42
C LEU A 264 -10.51 -0.71 15.56
N LEU A 265 -11.82 -0.67 15.33
CA LEU A 265 -12.52 0.42 14.68
C LEU A 265 -13.79 0.73 15.46
N GLY A 266 -13.99 1.99 15.77
CA GLY A 266 -15.25 2.53 16.26
C GLY A 266 -15.67 3.70 15.39
N SER A 267 -16.90 3.71 14.90
CA SER A 267 -17.46 4.83 14.16
C SER A 267 -18.90 5.10 14.59
N VAL A 268 -19.22 6.37 14.70
CA VAL A 268 -20.57 6.84 15.06
C VAL A 268 -21.03 7.84 14.00
N VAL A 269 -22.21 7.63 13.48
CA VAL A 269 -22.90 8.53 12.56
C VAL A 269 -24.08 9.15 13.28
N TRP A 270 -24.15 10.48 13.26
CA TRP A 270 -25.21 11.26 13.86
C TRP A 270 -25.80 12.21 12.82
N GLU A 271 -27.07 12.06 12.55
CA GLU A 271 -27.85 12.90 11.63
C GLU A 271 -28.92 13.69 12.44
N PRO A 272 -28.50 14.82 13.07
CA PRO A 272 -29.41 15.62 13.91
C PRO A 272 -30.59 16.25 13.15
N ASN A 273 -30.46 16.31 11.84
CA ASN A 273 -31.47 16.79 10.90
C ASN A 273 -31.06 16.37 9.47
N ASP A 274 -31.98 16.57 8.52
CA ASP A 274 -31.79 16.17 7.11
C ASP A 274 -30.61 16.88 6.38
N ALA A 275 -30.02 17.92 6.99
CA ALA A 275 -28.96 18.70 6.37
C ALA A 275 -27.55 18.29 6.83
N HIS A 276 -27.42 17.65 7.99
CA HIS A 276 -26.12 17.30 8.57
C HIS A 276 -25.98 15.81 8.82
N LYS A 277 -24.91 15.21 8.30
CA LYS A 277 -24.44 13.87 8.67
C LYS A 277 -23.04 13.97 9.26
N ILE A 278 -22.97 13.84 10.57
CA ILE A 278 -21.73 13.96 11.34
C ILE A 278 -21.20 12.57 11.62
N THR A 279 -19.94 12.29 11.23
CA THR A 279 -19.28 11.01 11.42
C THR A 279 -18.03 11.19 12.25
N GLY A 280 -17.96 10.54 13.41
CA GLY A 280 -16.77 10.41 14.24
C GLY A 280 -16.19 9.01 14.12
N THR A 281 -14.90 8.89 13.80
CA THR A 281 -14.22 7.60 13.65
C THR A 281 -12.95 7.56 14.46
N ALA A 282 -12.72 6.45 15.16
CA ALA A 282 -11.48 6.11 15.84
C ALA A 282 -11.03 4.73 15.39
N ASP A 283 -9.80 4.59 14.97
CA ASP A 283 -9.23 3.31 14.56
C ASP A 283 -7.84 3.10 15.17
N PHE A 284 -7.49 1.83 15.38
CA PHE A 284 -6.23 1.42 15.96
C PHE A 284 -5.74 0.13 15.29
N TYR A 285 -4.46 0.07 15.02
CA TYR A 285 -3.75 -1.12 14.56
C TYR A 285 -2.46 -1.32 15.32
N HIS A 286 -2.15 -2.55 15.69
CA HIS A 286 -0.88 -2.93 16.29
C HIS A 286 -0.46 -4.31 15.80
N LYS A 287 0.80 -4.45 15.38
CA LYS A 287 1.40 -5.73 15.00
C LYS A 287 2.77 -5.87 15.64
N THR A 288 3.02 -7.02 16.24
CA THR A 288 4.34 -7.44 16.72
C THR A 288 4.82 -8.63 15.91
N ASN A 289 6.08 -8.61 15.51
CA ASN A 289 6.72 -9.71 14.79
C ASN A 289 8.09 -10.01 15.39
N HIS A 290 8.36 -11.30 15.62
CA HIS A 290 9.65 -11.82 16.06
C HIS A 290 10.21 -12.74 14.98
N THR A 291 11.37 -12.41 14.44
CA THR A 291 12.04 -13.21 13.40
C THR A 291 13.38 -13.71 13.93
N HIS A 292 13.66 -14.97 13.68
CA HIS A 292 14.94 -15.59 13.95
C HIS A 292 15.67 -15.88 12.64
N TYR A 293 16.77 -15.18 12.40
CA TYR A 293 17.65 -15.40 11.26
C TYR A 293 18.70 -16.45 11.66
N ASP A 294 18.68 -17.60 11.02
CA ASP A 294 19.67 -18.66 11.23
C ASP A 294 20.99 -18.41 10.47
N SER A 295 20.97 -17.45 9.55
CA SER A 295 22.15 -16.93 8.86
C SER A 295 22.03 -15.42 8.70
N TRP A 296 23.09 -14.71 9.07
CA TRP A 296 23.16 -13.25 8.98
C TRP A 296 24.35 -12.84 8.12
N ASP A 297 24.10 -12.19 7.00
CA ASP A 297 25.12 -11.67 6.11
C ASP A 297 25.44 -10.21 6.44
N THR A 298 26.63 -9.97 6.96
CA THR A 298 27.07 -8.62 7.31
C THR A 298 28.00 -7.99 6.25
N SER A 299 28.49 -8.73 5.28
CA SER A 299 29.52 -8.21 4.36
C SER A 299 29.52 -8.81 2.97
N GLY A 300 28.38 -9.32 2.53
CA GLY A 300 28.22 -9.81 1.16
C GLY A 300 28.75 -11.21 0.88
N ASN A 301 29.47 -11.87 1.80
CA ASN A 301 29.90 -13.25 1.66
C ASN A 301 30.22 -13.96 2.98
N THR A 302 30.14 -13.29 4.13
CA THR A 302 30.50 -13.89 5.41
C THR A 302 29.29 -13.95 6.33
N VAL A 303 28.83 -15.17 6.59
CA VAL A 303 27.79 -15.43 7.58
C VAL A 303 28.46 -15.56 8.95
N TYR A 304 28.16 -14.65 9.86
CA TYR A 304 28.75 -14.64 11.20
C TYR A 304 27.94 -15.35 12.28
N GLY A 305 26.72 -15.78 11.98
CA GLY A 305 25.90 -16.48 12.95
C GLY A 305 24.41 -16.16 12.82
N THR A 306 23.70 -16.32 13.89
CA THR A 306 22.25 -16.08 13.99
C THR A 306 21.95 -14.67 14.47
N ALA A 307 20.82 -14.12 14.05
CA ALA A 307 20.31 -12.86 14.54
C ALA A 307 18.86 -13.00 14.98
N GLN A 308 18.39 -12.10 15.82
CA GLN A 308 17.00 -12.01 16.26
C GLN A 308 16.50 -10.60 16.06
N GLN A 309 15.29 -10.47 15.53
CA GLN A 309 14.65 -9.20 15.28
C GLN A 309 13.26 -9.18 15.89
N GLN A 310 12.96 -8.11 16.60
CA GLN A 310 11.62 -7.78 17.05
C GLN A 310 11.19 -6.50 16.37
N SER A 311 10.06 -6.55 15.67
CA SER A 311 9.44 -5.41 15.01
C SER A 311 8.06 -5.17 15.59
N ASP A 312 7.75 -3.91 15.89
CA ASP A 312 6.43 -3.45 16.33
C ASP A 312 5.97 -2.32 15.41
N THR A 313 4.74 -2.42 14.90
CA THR A 313 4.09 -1.36 14.13
C THR A 313 2.75 -0.98 14.75
N ARG A 314 2.46 0.32 14.87
CA ARG A 314 1.23 0.84 15.45
C ARG A 314 0.70 1.99 14.62
N ARG A 315 -0.60 2.06 14.51
CA ARG A 315 -1.32 3.22 13.97
C ARG A 315 -2.53 3.52 14.85
N PHE A 316 -2.73 4.79 15.12
CA PHE A 316 -3.93 5.30 15.74
C PHE A 316 -4.46 6.47 14.91
N GLY A 317 -5.74 6.42 14.56
CA GLY A 317 -6.43 7.45 13.78
C GLY A 317 -7.65 7.97 14.50
N LEU A 318 -7.87 9.28 14.41
CA LEU A 318 -9.10 9.96 14.82
C LEU A 318 -9.55 10.88 13.70
N SER A 319 -10.81 10.86 13.37
CA SER A 319 -11.40 11.82 12.43
C SER A 319 -12.81 12.23 12.83
N LEU A 320 -13.17 13.46 12.47
CA LEU A 320 -14.51 14.01 12.57
C LEU A 320 -14.84 14.65 11.23
N ALA A 321 -15.94 14.20 10.63
CA ALA A 321 -16.43 14.71 9.36
C ALA A 321 -17.88 15.18 9.48
N ASP A 322 -18.24 16.19 8.71
CA ASP A 322 -19.62 16.66 8.52
C ASP A 322 -19.94 16.74 7.02
N GLU A 323 -20.95 16.02 6.60
CA GLU A 323 -21.54 16.13 5.28
C GLU A 323 -22.77 17.04 5.41
N TYR A 324 -22.62 18.29 4.98
CA TYR A 324 -23.67 19.30 5.03
C TYR A 324 -24.35 19.43 3.67
N THR A 325 -25.64 19.13 3.63
CA THR A 325 -26.50 19.21 2.43
C THR A 325 -27.61 20.22 2.68
N PRO A 326 -27.36 21.53 2.51
CA PRO A 326 -28.35 22.56 2.83
C PRO A 326 -29.45 22.66 1.77
N TYR A 327 -30.63 23.02 2.23
CA TYR A 327 -31.74 23.38 1.34
C TYR A 327 -31.60 24.84 0.87
N ASN A 328 -30.65 25.11 -0.01
CA ASN A 328 -30.45 26.44 -0.58
C ASN A 328 -29.93 26.37 -2.02
N ASP A 329 -29.95 27.50 -2.72
CA ASP A 329 -29.52 27.59 -4.14
C ASP A 329 -28.01 27.83 -4.29
N PHE A 330 -27.24 28.02 -3.22
CA PHE A 330 -25.83 28.39 -3.31
C PHE A 330 -24.89 27.20 -3.40
N ILE A 331 -25.14 26.16 -2.60
CA ILE A 331 -24.33 24.92 -2.56
C ILE A 331 -25.25 23.71 -2.47
N ASP A 332 -24.87 22.61 -3.12
CA ASP A 332 -25.59 21.35 -3.04
C ASP A 332 -25.08 20.52 -1.88
N SER A 333 -23.74 20.49 -1.68
CA SER A 333 -23.13 19.82 -0.54
C SER A 333 -21.78 20.45 -0.16
N LEU A 334 -21.46 20.34 1.11
CA LEU A 334 -20.15 20.71 1.67
C LEU A 334 -19.72 19.60 2.62
N THR A 335 -18.66 18.88 2.28
CA THR A 335 -18.05 17.90 3.17
C THR A 335 -16.82 18.51 3.82
N SER A 336 -16.75 18.49 5.14
CA SER A 336 -15.62 19.00 5.90
C SER A 336 -15.11 17.93 6.86
N ARG A 337 -13.80 17.76 6.97
CA ARG A 337 -13.19 16.79 7.86
C ARG A 337 -11.94 17.36 8.53
N VAL A 338 -11.74 16.99 9.77
CA VAL A 338 -10.49 17.15 10.51
C VAL A 338 -10.01 15.79 10.99
N TYR A 339 -8.70 15.59 11.04
CA TYR A 339 -8.14 14.32 11.47
C TYR A 339 -6.81 14.46 12.18
N TRP A 340 -6.49 13.45 12.98
CA TRP A 340 -5.18 13.18 13.54
C TRP A 340 -4.83 11.72 13.34
N GLN A 341 -3.59 11.45 12.94
CA GLN A 341 -3.03 10.12 12.83
C GLN A 341 -1.67 10.09 13.49
N HIS A 342 -1.44 9.06 14.29
CA HIS A 342 -0.14 8.73 14.86
C HIS A 342 0.30 7.34 14.40
N THR A 343 1.53 7.23 13.94
CA THR A 343 2.14 5.95 13.56
C THR A 343 3.49 5.77 14.21
N GLU A 344 3.77 4.54 14.61
CA GLU A 344 5.06 4.11 15.15
C GLU A 344 5.51 2.83 14.48
N ALA A 345 6.77 2.73 14.15
CA ALA A 345 7.41 1.49 13.77
C ALA A 345 8.74 1.36 14.51
N HIS A 346 8.91 0.27 15.25
CA HIS A 346 10.09 -0.04 16.04
C HIS A 346 10.73 -1.31 15.50
N ASP A 347 12.04 -1.29 15.34
CA ASP A 347 12.84 -2.43 14.91
C ASP A 347 14.03 -2.60 15.85
N ASN A 348 14.02 -3.67 16.61
CA ASN A 348 15.11 -4.05 17.50
C ASN A 348 15.79 -5.29 16.96
N THR A 349 17.01 -5.16 16.46
CA THR A 349 17.76 -6.27 15.87
C THR A 349 19.02 -6.56 16.64
N TYR A 350 19.09 -7.77 17.24
CA TYR A 350 20.29 -8.33 17.84
C TYR A 350 21.02 -9.16 16.79
N MET A 351 22.20 -8.75 16.41
CA MET A 351 22.92 -9.34 15.27
C MET A 351 24.43 -9.46 15.51
N PRO A 352 25.13 -10.40 14.87
CA PRO A 352 26.56 -10.47 14.93
C PRO A 352 27.22 -9.32 14.19
N SER A 353 28.13 -8.61 14.84
CA SER A 353 29.01 -7.59 14.25
C SER A 353 30.36 -8.16 13.79
N SER A 354 30.72 -9.32 14.31
CA SER A 354 31.90 -10.11 13.90
C SER A 354 31.70 -11.58 14.28
N ALA A 355 32.68 -12.43 14.02
CA ALA A 355 32.64 -13.84 14.40
C ALA A 355 32.48 -14.07 15.92
N THR A 356 32.79 -13.10 16.76
CA THR A 356 32.82 -13.23 18.22
C THR A 356 32.08 -12.12 18.95
N ALA A 357 31.54 -11.13 18.26
CA ALA A 357 30.87 -9.99 18.85
C ALA A 357 29.45 -9.80 18.28
N TYR A 358 28.55 -9.35 19.16
CA TYR A 358 27.18 -9.01 18.79
C TYR A 358 26.88 -7.53 19.12
N GLU A 359 25.93 -6.99 18.40
CA GLU A 359 25.40 -5.66 18.62
C GLU A 359 23.87 -5.67 18.54
N THR A 360 23.25 -4.70 19.16
CA THR A 360 21.82 -4.43 19.03
C THR A 360 21.62 -3.11 18.31
N VAL A 361 20.82 -3.12 17.25
CA VAL A 361 20.37 -1.92 16.54
C VAL A 361 18.91 -1.66 16.95
N TYR A 362 18.64 -0.45 17.40
CA TYR A 362 17.30 0.08 17.65
C TYR A 362 17.02 1.12 16.59
N SER A 363 15.97 0.93 15.83
CA SER A 363 15.58 1.80 14.74
C SER A 363 14.09 2.10 14.86
N ASP A 364 13.75 3.36 15.06
CA ASP A 364 12.38 3.81 15.27
C ASP A 364 11.98 4.77 14.15
N TYR A 365 10.70 4.76 13.80
CA TYR A 365 10.10 5.68 12.86
C TYR A 365 8.72 6.08 13.34
N ASN A 366 8.58 7.34 13.75
CA ASN A 366 7.37 7.87 14.35
C ASN A 366 6.86 9.04 13.52
N THR A 367 5.56 9.09 13.29
CA THR A 367 4.94 10.17 12.53
C THR A 367 3.63 10.60 13.17
N ASP A 368 3.46 11.92 13.33
CA ASP A 368 2.21 12.56 13.72
C ASP A 368 1.70 13.42 12.57
N SER A 369 0.47 13.15 12.12
CA SER A 369 -0.20 13.90 11.05
C SER A 369 -1.47 14.57 11.57
N TYR A 370 -1.61 15.87 11.33
CA TYR A 370 -2.77 16.69 11.67
C TYR A 370 -3.28 17.35 10.41
N GLY A 371 -4.52 17.12 10.05
CA GLY A 371 -5.01 17.65 8.78
C GLY A 371 -6.48 18.04 8.78
N PHE A 372 -6.81 18.76 7.73
CA PHE A 372 -8.19 19.11 7.39
C PHE A 372 -8.44 18.97 5.89
N GLU A 373 -9.67 18.75 5.55
CA GLU A 373 -10.15 18.69 4.18
C GLU A 373 -11.56 19.27 4.11
N THR A 374 -11.86 20.05 3.05
CA THR A 374 -13.20 20.51 2.77
C THR A 374 -13.45 20.48 1.27
N ASN A 375 -14.61 19.94 0.88
CA ASN A 375 -15.02 19.79 -0.51
C ASN A 375 -16.43 20.31 -0.68
N LEU A 376 -16.64 21.12 -1.69
CA LEU A 376 -17.92 21.74 -2.08
C LEU A 376 -18.35 21.19 -3.43
N ALA A 377 -19.64 20.89 -3.56
CA ALA A 377 -20.26 20.56 -4.83
C ALA A 377 -21.43 21.48 -5.14
N LYS A 378 -21.59 21.82 -6.42
CA LYS A 378 -22.70 22.65 -6.93
C LYS A 378 -23.04 22.28 -8.36
N THR A 379 -24.31 21.99 -8.60
CA THR A 379 -24.88 21.80 -9.94
C THR A 379 -25.54 23.08 -10.44
N LEU A 380 -25.12 23.56 -11.61
CA LEU A 380 -25.63 24.76 -12.26
C LEU A 380 -25.97 24.44 -13.72
N GLY A 381 -27.21 24.03 -13.96
CA GLY A 381 -27.65 23.60 -15.28
C GLY A 381 -26.85 22.38 -15.76
N ARG A 382 -26.03 22.55 -16.79
CA ARG A 382 -25.16 21.48 -17.34
C ARG A 382 -23.82 21.33 -16.62
N HIS A 383 -23.51 22.20 -15.67
CA HIS A 383 -22.23 22.25 -14.95
C HIS A 383 -22.35 21.53 -13.62
N GLU A 384 -21.48 20.59 -13.35
CA GLU A 384 -21.28 19.95 -12.03
C GLU A 384 -19.93 20.43 -11.47
N LEU A 385 -19.98 21.51 -10.70
CA LEU A 385 -18.79 22.14 -10.13
C LEU A 385 -18.39 21.43 -8.82
N THR A 386 -17.13 21.14 -8.69
CA THR A 386 -16.51 20.69 -7.43
C THR A 386 -15.28 21.54 -7.13
N ALA A 387 -15.11 21.90 -5.88
CA ALA A 387 -13.94 22.63 -5.41
C ALA A 387 -13.57 22.16 -4.00
N GLY A 388 -12.30 22.22 -3.64
CA GLY A 388 -11.89 21.81 -2.31
C GLY A 388 -10.57 22.41 -1.89
N LEU A 389 -10.37 22.37 -0.58
CA LEU A 389 -9.13 22.77 0.10
C LEU A 389 -8.72 21.67 1.07
N ASN A 390 -7.44 21.42 1.19
CA ASN A 390 -6.89 20.52 2.20
C ASN A 390 -5.55 21.04 2.73
N GLY A 391 -5.21 20.65 3.95
CA GLY A 391 -3.91 20.90 4.52
C GLY A 391 -3.54 19.84 5.52
N CYS A 392 -2.23 19.58 5.66
CA CYS A 392 -1.68 18.65 6.62
C CYS A 392 -0.37 19.19 7.21
N LEU A 393 -0.20 19.03 8.50
CA LEU A 393 1.07 19.14 9.21
C LEU A 393 1.51 17.74 9.59
N GLU A 394 2.65 17.31 9.10
CA GLU A 394 3.28 16.05 9.44
C GLU A 394 4.59 16.31 10.18
N LYS A 395 4.78 15.61 11.30
CA LYS A 395 6.03 15.58 12.06
C LYS A 395 6.59 14.17 11.98
N THR A 396 7.86 14.06 11.65
CA THR A 396 8.56 12.79 11.51
C THR A 396 9.77 12.78 12.44
N GLU A 397 9.90 11.71 13.22
CA GLU A 397 11.06 11.45 14.06
C GLU A 397 11.67 10.10 13.70
N ARG A 398 12.99 10.05 13.64
CA ARG A 398 13.74 8.89 13.22
C ARG A 398 14.85 8.51 14.21
N PRO A 399 14.50 8.17 15.47
CA PRO A 399 15.49 7.77 16.47
C PRO A 399 16.22 6.50 16.04
N PHE A 400 17.53 6.50 16.24
CA PHE A 400 18.39 5.37 15.93
C PHE A 400 19.49 5.22 16.95
N ARG A 401 19.74 3.99 17.42
CA ARG A 401 20.77 3.70 18.39
C ARG A 401 21.38 2.33 18.14
N GLN A 402 22.68 2.24 18.28
CA GLN A 402 23.45 1.01 18.19
C GLN A 402 24.19 0.77 19.52
N SER A 403 24.16 -0.43 20.04
CA SER A 403 24.81 -0.81 21.29
C SER A 403 25.53 -2.17 21.14
N PRO A 404 26.84 -2.28 21.45
CA PRO A 404 27.71 -1.19 21.89
C PRO A 404 27.91 -0.14 20.79
N THR A 405 28.14 1.10 21.22
CA THR A 405 28.46 2.17 20.28
C THR A 405 29.79 1.83 19.58
N PRO A 406 29.85 1.78 18.25
CA PRO A 406 31.08 1.44 17.53
C PRO A 406 32.22 2.39 17.88
N SER A 407 33.36 1.84 18.27
CA SER A 407 34.50 2.61 18.80
C SER A 407 35.42 3.20 17.73
N THR A 408 35.30 2.79 16.48
CA THR A 408 36.33 3.05 15.46
C THR A 408 35.90 3.83 14.25
N PHE A 409 34.60 4.01 14.07
CA PHE A 409 34.04 4.74 12.92
C PHE A 409 32.89 5.62 13.34
N SER A 410 32.84 6.78 12.69
CA SER A 410 31.72 7.69 12.76
C SER A 410 30.48 7.01 12.22
N VAL A 411 29.68 6.48 13.10
CA VAL A 411 28.38 5.94 12.74
C VAL A 411 27.41 7.09 12.77
N ILE A 412 26.62 7.24 11.73
CA ILE A 412 25.46 8.10 11.78
C ILE A 412 24.54 7.52 12.86
N MET A 413 24.28 8.33 13.87
CA MET A 413 23.43 7.92 14.99
C MET A 413 21.95 8.09 14.67
N GLN A 414 21.63 8.67 13.50
CA GLN A 414 20.27 8.87 13.03
C GLN A 414 20.26 8.81 11.49
N PRO A 415 19.37 8.00 10.88
CA PRO A 415 19.38 7.79 9.43
C PRO A 415 18.82 8.95 8.62
N GLU A 416 18.05 9.82 9.23
CA GLU A 416 17.57 11.08 8.66
C GLU A 416 17.32 12.08 9.78
N ALA A 417 17.33 13.37 9.47
CA ALA A 417 16.93 14.40 10.43
C ALA A 417 15.44 14.29 10.74
N ASP A 418 15.09 14.56 11.99
CA ASP A 418 13.69 14.82 12.33
C ASP A 418 13.19 15.94 11.44
N SER A 419 11.93 15.91 11.04
CA SER A 419 11.42 16.87 10.08
C SER A 419 9.97 17.26 10.35
N ARG A 420 9.60 18.41 9.79
CA ARG A 420 8.24 18.91 9.79
C ARG A 420 7.85 19.33 8.38
N SER A 421 6.81 18.69 7.86
CA SER A 421 6.25 18.96 6.54
C SER A 421 4.90 19.64 6.66
N TYR A 422 4.72 20.73 5.93
CA TYR A 422 3.45 21.40 5.75
C TYR A 422 2.98 21.18 4.30
N THR A 423 1.81 20.62 4.13
CA THR A 423 1.18 20.53 2.81
C THR A 423 -0.08 21.36 2.78
N LEU A 424 -0.32 22.04 1.67
CA LEU A 424 -1.55 22.79 1.42
C LEU A 424 -1.95 22.58 -0.03
N GLY A 425 -3.22 22.28 -0.27
CA GLY A 425 -3.73 22.07 -1.61
C GLY A 425 -5.12 22.64 -1.80
N GLY A 426 -5.41 23.02 -3.02
CA GLY A 426 -6.75 23.42 -3.42
C GLY A 426 -7.02 23.07 -4.86
N PHE A 427 -8.27 22.74 -5.18
CA PHE A 427 -8.67 22.39 -6.54
C PHE A 427 -10.02 22.97 -6.92
N VAL A 428 -10.22 23.08 -8.23
CA VAL A 428 -11.52 23.31 -8.85
C VAL A 428 -11.62 22.39 -10.07
N GLN A 429 -12.79 21.80 -10.25
CA GLN A 429 -13.14 20.96 -11.39
C GLN A 429 -14.57 21.24 -11.80
N ASP A 430 -14.83 21.28 -13.11
CA ASP A 430 -16.16 21.40 -13.69
C ASP A 430 -16.42 20.21 -14.62
N LYS A 431 -17.51 19.48 -14.41
CA LYS A 431 -18.00 18.51 -15.37
C LYS A 431 -19.13 19.14 -16.17
N ILE A 432 -18.85 19.45 -17.42
CA ILE A 432 -19.80 20.14 -18.33
C ILE A 432 -20.47 19.06 -19.18
N ASN A 433 -21.75 18.84 -18.96
CA ASN A 433 -22.56 17.85 -19.64
C ASN A 433 -23.23 18.43 -20.91
N PHE A 434 -23.18 17.66 -21.99
CA PHE A 434 -23.80 18.00 -23.28
C PHE A 434 -24.65 16.80 -23.73
N ASP A 435 -25.90 17.05 -24.01
CA ASP A 435 -26.79 16.05 -24.65
C ASP A 435 -26.57 16.05 -26.15
N LEU A 436 -26.08 14.93 -26.67
CA LEU A 436 -25.85 14.70 -28.09
C LEU A 436 -26.72 13.53 -28.56
N ASP A 437 -27.88 13.83 -29.20
CA ASP A 437 -28.76 12.83 -29.80
C ASP A 437 -29.07 11.60 -28.93
N SER A 438 -29.42 11.83 -27.67
CA SER A 438 -29.69 10.81 -26.64
C SER A 438 -28.45 10.20 -25.98
N HIS A 439 -27.27 10.67 -26.28
CA HIS A 439 -26.01 10.28 -25.59
C HIS A 439 -25.47 11.44 -24.80
N ASN A 440 -24.94 11.18 -23.62
CA ASN A 440 -24.25 12.21 -22.83
C ASN A 440 -22.78 12.29 -23.22
N PHE A 441 -22.33 13.52 -23.53
CA PHE A 441 -20.93 13.87 -23.69
C PHE A 441 -20.55 14.85 -22.60
N ALA A 442 -19.46 14.60 -21.90
CA ALA A 442 -18.97 15.51 -20.88
C ALA A 442 -17.51 15.92 -21.13
N VAL A 443 -17.23 17.19 -20.84
CA VAL A 443 -15.88 17.75 -20.80
C VAL A 443 -15.57 18.10 -19.35
N VAL A 444 -14.45 17.59 -18.82
CA VAL A 444 -14.11 17.73 -17.41
C VAL A 444 -12.74 18.42 -17.27
N PRO A 445 -12.66 19.76 -17.38
CA PRO A 445 -11.46 20.50 -16.99
C PRO A 445 -11.33 20.56 -15.47
N GLY A 446 -10.11 20.47 -14.99
CA GLY A 446 -9.78 20.60 -13.58
C GLY A 446 -8.38 21.15 -13.39
N VAL A 447 -8.14 21.77 -12.25
CA VAL A 447 -6.81 22.21 -11.84
C VAL A 447 -6.68 22.09 -10.33
N ARG A 448 -5.52 21.61 -9.90
CA ARG A 448 -5.09 21.60 -8.49
C ARG A 448 -3.82 22.44 -8.36
N VAL A 449 -3.74 23.21 -7.29
CA VAL A 449 -2.49 23.81 -6.80
C VAL A 449 -2.09 23.06 -5.54
N ALA A 450 -0.87 22.55 -5.49
CA ALA A 450 -0.34 21.82 -4.34
C ALA A 450 0.98 22.49 -3.92
N TYR A 451 1.11 22.73 -2.63
CA TYR A 451 2.30 23.29 -1.98
C TYR A 451 2.78 22.33 -0.90
N GLN A 452 4.11 22.13 -0.84
CA GLN A 452 4.76 21.44 0.27
C GLN A 452 5.96 22.28 0.76
N ASN A 453 6.18 22.28 2.08
CA ASN A 453 7.36 22.84 2.71
C ASN A 453 7.84 21.88 3.79
N THR A 454 8.99 21.24 3.59
CA THR A 454 9.61 20.32 4.52
C THR A 454 10.84 20.99 5.13
N LYS A 455 10.90 21.01 6.45
CA LYS A 455 12.01 21.59 7.22
C LYS A 455 12.63 20.54 8.14
N PRO A 456 13.96 20.48 8.19
CA PRO A 456 14.62 19.61 9.15
C PRO A 456 14.50 20.20 10.55
N GLU A 457 14.44 19.32 11.54
CA GLU A 457 14.52 19.64 12.96
C GLU A 457 15.67 18.83 13.59
N ASN A 458 16.16 19.25 14.76
CA ASN A 458 17.18 18.52 15.51
C ASN A 458 18.44 18.15 14.70
N LEU A 459 18.92 19.02 13.81
CA LEU A 459 20.10 18.76 12.98
C LEU A 459 21.34 18.37 13.80
N SER A 460 21.44 18.82 15.06
CA SER A 460 22.50 18.40 15.97
C SER A 460 22.51 16.90 16.27
N SER A 461 21.38 16.22 16.14
CA SER A 461 21.31 14.76 16.31
C SER A 461 22.12 14.01 15.25
N LEU A 462 22.24 14.56 14.05
CA LEU A 462 23.05 14.00 12.97
C LEU A 462 24.57 14.15 13.21
N THR A 463 24.98 14.98 14.14
CA THR A 463 26.38 15.24 14.47
C THR A 463 26.79 14.69 15.83
N SER A 464 25.84 14.25 16.65
CA SER A 464 26.13 13.72 17.99
C SER A 464 26.85 12.38 17.91
N GLY A 465 27.89 12.22 18.70
CA GLY A 465 28.73 11.03 18.70
C GLY A 465 29.77 11.05 17.57
N SER A 466 30.02 9.90 16.98
CA SER A 466 30.98 9.76 15.86
C SER A 466 30.28 9.83 14.51
N SER A 467 29.70 10.98 14.19
CA SER A 467 28.94 11.15 12.94
C SER A 467 29.86 11.30 11.70
N VAL A 468 29.33 10.99 10.51
CA VAL A 468 30.01 11.26 9.23
C VAL A 468 29.95 12.73 8.83
N LEU A 469 29.12 13.53 9.48
CA LEU A 469 28.94 14.93 9.16
C LEU A 469 29.44 15.80 10.31
N THR A 470 30.14 16.87 9.96
CA THR A 470 30.48 17.92 10.93
C THR A 470 29.27 18.82 11.14
N GLU A 471 29.22 19.53 12.26
CA GLU A 471 28.14 20.47 12.55
C GLU A 471 27.96 21.50 11.40
N SER A 472 29.05 22.12 10.95
CA SER A 472 28.99 23.02 9.80
C SER A 472 28.62 22.32 8.49
N GLY A 473 28.93 21.05 8.35
CA GLY A 473 28.57 20.24 7.17
C GLY A 473 27.06 19.97 7.12
N VAL A 474 26.45 19.66 8.25
CA VAL A 474 25.00 19.44 8.36
C VAL A 474 24.23 20.72 8.04
N ASP A 475 24.62 21.85 8.61
CA ASP A 475 23.95 23.13 8.32
C ASP A 475 24.07 23.53 6.84
N THR A 476 25.22 23.29 6.22
CA THR A 476 25.42 23.56 4.81
C THR A 476 24.57 22.67 3.90
N LEU A 477 24.41 21.38 4.27
CA LEU A 477 23.68 20.42 3.46
C LEU A 477 22.15 20.51 3.64
N TYR A 478 21.68 20.81 4.84
CA TYR A 478 20.28 20.62 5.19
C TYR A 478 19.60 21.85 5.81
N GLY A 479 20.32 22.90 6.15
CA GLY A 479 19.80 24.02 6.94
C GLY A 479 18.71 24.86 6.27
N SER A 480 18.60 24.82 4.93
CA SER A 480 17.66 25.69 4.19
C SER A 480 16.21 25.19 4.16
N GLY A 481 15.95 23.91 4.43
CA GLY A 481 14.66 23.31 4.15
C GLY A 481 14.38 23.16 2.64
N ASN A 482 13.22 22.60 2.29
CA ASN A 482 12.79 22.42 0.89
C ASN A 482 11.33 22.83 0.74
N SER A 483 11.01 23.67 -0.25
CA SER A 483 9.62 24.05 -0.53
C SER A 483 9.36 24.18 -2.02
N ASP A 484 8.19 23.73 -2.47
CA ASP A 484 7.80 23.84 -3.87
C ASP A 484 6.28 23.99 -4.01
N THR A 485 5.86 24.57 -5.13
CA THR A 485 4.44 24.73 -5.53
C THR A 485 4.23 24.17 -6.92
N GLN A 486 3.31 23.24 -7.06
CA GLN A 486 2.96 22.62 -8.33
C GLN A 486 1.54 22.97 -8.76
N VAL A 487 1.38 23.28 -10.06
CA VAL A 487 0.09 23.44 -10.71
C VAL A 487 -0.19 22.22 -11.57
N LEU A 488 -1.29 21.52 -11.26
CA LEU A 488 -1.62 20.20 -11.78
C LEU A 488 -2.94 20.26 -12.58
N PRO A 489 -2.90 20.65 -13.87
CA PRO A 489 -4.08 20.63 -14.70
C PRO A 489 -4.50 19.21 -15.07
N SER A 490 -5.81 19.05 -15.27
CA SER A 490 -6.42 17.84 -15.84
C SER A 490 -7.49 18.20 -16.86
N LEU A 491 -7.70 17.33 -17.83
CA LEU A 491 -8.77 17.44 -18.80
C LEU A 491 -9.24 16.05 -19.19
N ALA A 492 -10.53 15.80 -19.09
CA ALA A 492 -11.12 14.57 -19.58
C ALA A 492 -12.28 14.83 -20.54
N PHE A 493 -12.41 13.96 -21.50
CA PHE A 493 -13.56 13.85 -22.40
C PHE A 493 -14.23 12.51 -22.13
N GLN A 494 -15.53 12.52 -21.88
CA GLN A 494 -16.33 11.34 -21.57
C GLN A 494 -17.49 11.26 -22.56
N TYR A 495 -17.72 10.08 -23.12
CA TYR A 495 -18.81 9.86 -24.03
C TYR A 495 -19.55 8.56 -23.67
N GLU A 496 -20.83 8.66 -23.39
CA GLU A 496 -21.71 7.51 -23.15
C GLU A 496 -22.09 6.87 -24.49
N LEU A 497 -21.49 5.74 -24.82
CA LEU A 497 -21.82 4.95 -26.01
C LEU A 497 -23.20 4.31 -25.87
N THR A 498 -23.54 3.89 -24.66
CA THR A 498 -24.86 3.44 -24.24
C THR A 498 -25.10 3.92 -22.79
N PRO A 499 -26.30 3.83 -22.24
CA PRO A 499 -26.56 4.18 -20.84
C PRO A 499 -25.67 3.44 -19.83
N THR A 500 -25.11 2.29 -20.21
CA THR A 500 -24.31 1.40 -19.37
C THR A 500 -22.85 1.29 -19.79
N LEU A 501 -22.43 1.94 -20.89
CA LEU A 501 -21.07 1.85 -21.44
C LEU A 501 -20.53 3.24 -21.78
N MET A 502 -19.38 3.57 -21.24
CA MET A 502 -18.70 4.86 -21.44
C MET A 502 -17.28 4.68 -22.00
N THR A 503 -16.89 5.51 -22.94
CA THR A 503 -15.49 5.71 -23.31
C THR A 503 -14.99 7.07 -22.81
N TYR A 504 -13.68 7.18 -22.56
CA TYR A 504 -13.07 8.43 -22.12
C TYR A 504 -11.67 8.59 -22.67
N LEU A 505 -11.26 9.85 -22.81
CA LEU A 505 -9.88 10.26 -23.04
C LEU A 505 -9.50 11.25 -21.93
N GLN A 506 -8.38 11.02 -21.26
CA GLN A 506 -7.96 11.82 -20.13
C GLN A 506 -6.50 12.22 -20.23
N TYR A 507 -6.22 13.46 -19.83
CA TYR A 507 -4.91 13.98 -19.52
C TYR A 507 -4.87 14.42 -18.05
N LYS A 508 -3.81 14.05 -17.34
CA LYS A 508 -3.52 14.54 -15.97
C LYS A 508 -2.04 14.86 -15.83
N ARG A 509 -1.73 16.00 -15.21
CA ARG A 509 -0.40 16.26 -14.68
C ARG A 509 -0.35 15.80 -13.21
N GLY A 510 0.67 15.02 -12.86
CA GLY A 510 0.94 14.56 -11.49
C GLY A 510 2.20 15.19 -10.94
N ALA A 511 2.31 15.17 -9.62
CA ALA A 511 3.50 15.59 -8.88
C ALA A 511 3.78 14.64 -7.71
N GLN A 512 5.06 14.47 -7.38
CA GLN A 512 5.52 13.78 -6.17
C GLN A 512 6.61 14.64 -5.54
N PHE A 513 6.33 15.20 -4.38
CA PHE A 513 7.30 15.98 -3.63
C PHE A 513 8.38 15.07 -3.02
N PRO A 514 9.63 15.55 -2.90
CA PRO A 514 10.67 14.82 -2.19
C PRO A 514 10.28 14.56 -0.74
N ASN A 515 10.58 13.38 -0.24
CA ASN A 515 10.34 13.04 1.17
C ASN A 515 11.53 13.37 2.07
N ALA A 516 11.34 13.32 3.39
CA ALA A 516 12.35 13.68 4.38
C ALA A 516 13.63 12.84 4.24
N SER A 517 13.53 11.56 3.92
CA SER A 517 14.69 10.68 3.73
C SER A 517 15.53 11.09 2.52
N GLN A 518 14.89 11.49 1.43
CA GLN A 518 15.59 11.98 0.22
C GLN A 518 16.23 13.35 0.45
N LEU A 519 15.60 14.19 1.26
CA LEU A 519 16.09 15.54 1.57
C LEU A 519 17.17 15.53 2.65
N TYR A 520 16.99 14.77 3.72
CA TYR A 520 17.79 14.87 4.96
C TYR A 520 18.38 13.54 5.42
N GLY A 521 18.38 12.54 4.56
CA GLY A 521 18.96 11.24 4.85
C GLY A 521 20.45 11.33 5.19
N SER A 522 20.91 10.50 6.10
CA SER A 522 22.27 10.52 6.59
C SER A 522 22.68 9.15 7.11
N TRP A 523 23.19 8.29 6.21
CA TRP A 523 23.61 6.95 6.55
C TRP A 523 25.10 6.73 6.39
N ASN A 524 25.71 6.08 7.37
CA ASN A 524 27.00 5.44 7.21
C ASN A 524 26.81 3.98 6.79
N LEU A 525 27.21 3.65 5.58
CA LEU A 525 27.07 2.31 5.01
C LEU A 525 28.23 1.37 5.38
N GLY A 526 29.17 1.83 6.18
CA GLY A 526 30.29 1.04 6.67
C GLY A 526 31.46 0.91 5.68
N SER A 527 32.46 0.15 6.09
CA SER A 527 33.70 -0.11 5.33
C SER A 527 33.64 -1.48 4.69
N SER A 528 33.26 -1.60 3.44
CA SER A 528 33.24 -2.91 2.80
C SER A 528 34.22 -3.11 1.67
N TYR A 529 34.98 -2.10 1.31
CA TYR A 529 35.93 -2.22 0.18
C TYR A 529 37.36 -2.09 0.65
N ALA A 530 38.10 -3.16 0.51
CA ALA A 530 39.55 -3.23 0.76
C ALA A 530 40.03 -2.74 2.15
N GLY A 531 39.17 -2.81 3.17
CA GLY A 531 39.50 -2.52 4.56
C GLY A 531 39.79 -1.07 4.90
N ARG A 532 39.50 -0.09 4.02
CA ARG A 532 39.85 1.31 4.24
C ARG A 532 38.83 2.36 3.77
N ALA A 533 37.89 2.01 2.90
CA ALA A 533 36.97 3.00 2.35
C ALA A 533 35.62 2.96 3.07
N GLN A 534 35.18 4.10 3.55
CA GLN A 534 33.82 4.25 4.09
C GLN A 534 32.88 4.79 3.02
N TYR A 535 31.63 4.36 3.11
CA TYR A 535 30.55 4.79 2.26
C TYR A 535 29.55 5.60 3.08
N ALA A 536 29.03 6.66 2.52
CA ALA A 536 27.93 7.42 3.09
C ALA A 536 26.79 7.56 2.08
N LEU A 537 25.57 7.58 2.57
CA LEU A 537 24.42 8.06 1.85
C LEU A 537 23.99 9.36 2.48
N ILE A 538 23.77 10.40 1.69
CA ILE A 538 23.33 11.71 2.15
C ILE A 538 22.15 12.19 1.30
N GLY A 539 21.25 12.93 1.95
CA GLY A 539 20.15 13.59 1.30
C GLY A 539 20.58 14.80 0.47
N ASN A 540 19.60 15.39 -0.17
CA ASN A 540 19.77 16.58 -0.97
C ASN A 540 18.59 17.54 -0.74
N ALA A 541 18.80 18.61 0.00
CA ALA A 541 17.78 19.62 0.31
C ALA A 541 17.34 20.44 -0.92
N ASP A 542 18.10 20.39 -2.02
CA ASP A 542 17.84 21.13 -3.27
C ASP A 542 17.06 20.29 -4.31
N LEU A 543 16.43 19.19 -3.90
CA LEU A 543 15.64 18.38 -4.83
C LEU A 543 14.40 19.12 -5.34
N ASP A 544 14.21 19.04 -6.66
CA ASP A 544 12.97 19.44 -7.32
C ASP A 544 11.89 18.36 -7.21
N THR A 545 10.64 18.76 -7.27
CA THR A 545 9.48 17.87 -7.34
C THR A 545 9.51 16.99 -8.60
N GLU A 546 9.30 15.69 -8.44
CA GLU A 546 9.04 14.80 -9.59
C GLU A 546 7.69 15.14 -10.23
N THR A 547 7.63 15.19 -11.54
CA THR A 547 6.39 15.48 -12.27
C THR A 547 6.10 14.47 -13.36
N SER A 548 4.82 14.30 -13.67
CA SER A 548 4.38 13.41 -14.74
C SER A 548 3.32 14.07 -15.64
N ASN A 549 3.31 13.66 -16.91
CA ASN A 549 2.21 13.89 -17.83
C ASN A 549 1.61 12.54 -18.20
N ASN A 550 0.32 12.36 -17.92
CA ASN A 550 -0.37 11.09 -18.04
C ASN A 550 -1.48 11.22 -19.05
N PHE A 551 -1.46 10.35 -20.06
CA PHE A 551 -2.49 10.25 -21.11
C PHE A 551 -3.11 8.85 -21.01
N GLU A 552 -4.43 8.79 -20.99
CA GLU A 552 -5.16 7.53 -20.91
C GLU A 552 -6.42 7.58 -21.76
N TRP A 553 -6.63 6.54 -22.54
CA TRP A 553 -7.90 6.24 -23.20
C TRP A 553 -8.47 4.97 -22.62
N GLY A 554 -9.77 4.96 -22.34
CA GLY A 554 -10.42 3.78 -21.76
C GLY A 554 -11.87 3.59 -22.18
N LEU A 555 -12.34 2.38 -21.91
CA LEU A 555 -13.71 1.97 -22.10
C LEU A 555 -14.14 1.21 -20.84
N LYS A 556 -15.25 1.60 -20.22
CA LYS A 556 -15.74 0.95 -19.00
C LYS A 556 -17.27 0.88 -18.94
N GLY A 557 -17.76 -0.15 -18.29
CA GLY A 557 -19.17 -0.39 -18.08
C GLY A 557 -19.64 -1.74 -18.61
N GLN A 558 -20.86 -1.75 -19.09
CA GLN A 558 -21.57 -2.94 -19.54
C GLN A 558 -21.86 -2.84 -21.04
N PRO A 559 -21.00 -3.46 -21.89
CA PRO A 559 -21.18 -3.40 -23.35
C PRO A 559 -22.40 -4.20 -23.82
N THR A 560 -22.79 -5.22 -23.08
CA THR A 560 -24.00 -5.99 -23.25
C THR A 560 -24.44 -6.53 -21.89
N GLU A 561 -25.71 -6.86 -21.77
CA GLU A 561 -26.22 -7.49 -20.55
C GLU A 561 -25.40 -8.73 -20.18
N GLY A 562 -25.08 -8.89 -18.89
CA GLY A 562 -24.26 -9.99 -18.39
C GLY A 562 -22.76 -9.81 -18.56
N VAL A 563 -22.26 -8.73 -19.16
CA VAL A 563 -20.82 -8.45 -19.30
C VAL A 563 -20.48 -7.13 -18.66
N VAL A 564 -19.55 -7.13 -17.71
CA VAL A 564 -18.93 -5.92 -17.16
C VAL A 564 -17.47 -5.90 -17.54
N MET A 565 -16.97 -4.78 -18.07
CA MET A 565 -15.57 -4.66 -18.47
C MET A 565 -14.99 -3.28 -18.20
N ASN A 566 -13.68 -3.26 -17.93
CA ASN A 566 -12.85 -2.08 -17.90
C ASN A 566 -11.62 -2.32 -18.79
N THR A 567 -11.31 -1.35 -19.64
CA THR A 567 -10.10 -1.38 -20.45
C THR A 567 -9.44 -0.01 -20.43
N ALA A 568 -8.13 0.01 -20.45
CA ALA A 568 -7.35 1.25 -20.53
C ALA A 568 -6.07 1.03 -21.34
N VAL A 569 -5.72 2.05 -22.12
CA VAL A 569 -4.41 2.17 -22.76
C VAL A 569 -3.83 3.51 -22.33
N TYR A 570 -2.57 3.52 -21.90
CA TYR A 570 -1.97 4.71 -21.32
C TYR A 570 -0.52 4.92 -21.74
N TYR A 571 -0.11 6.17 -21.66
CA TYR A 571 1.26 6.63 -21.82
C TYR A 571 1.55 7.72 -20.79
N ASN A 572 2.55 7.47 -19.94
CA ASN A 572 2.96 8.37 -18.87
C ASN A 572 4.42 8.76 -19.06
N ALA A 573 4.71 10.06 -19.05
CA ALA A 573 6.06 10.59 -19.14
C ALA A 573 6.44 11.33 -17.85
N TYR A 574 7.61 11.01 -17.30
CA TYR A 574 8.10 11.50 -16.00
C TYR A 574 9.34 12.36 -16.19
N LYS A 575 9.46 13.42 -15.38
CA LYS A 575 10.62 14.30 -15.30
C LYS A 575 11.06 14.48 -13.86
N ASN A 576 12.33 14.83 -13.67
CA ASN A 576 12.96 15.03 -12.37
C ASN A 576 12.89 13.77 -11.49
N PHE A 577 12.93 12.60 -12.11
CA PHE A 577 12.83 11.32 -11.42
C PHE A 577 14.00 11.19 -10.45
N ILE A 578 13.72 11.12 -9.15
CA ILE A 578 14.73 11.09 -8.12
C ILE A 578 15.37 9.70 -8.09
N ALA A 579 16.68 9.68 -8.18
CA ALA A 579 17.50 8.49 -8.07
C ALA A 579 18.79 8.83 -7.34
N TYR A 580 19.42 7.85 -6.71
CA TYR A 580 20.71 8.05 -6.04
C TYR A 580 21.86 7.96 -7.04
N ASN A 581 22.78 8.89 -6.95
CA ASN A 581 24.02 8.88 -7.71
C ASN A 581 25.21 8.61 -6.80
N ARG A 582 26.22 7.92 -7.34
CA ARG A 582 27.44 7.54 -6.64
C ARG A 582 28.58 8.50 -7.00
N TYR A 583 29.24 9.02 -6.00
CA TYR A 583 30.40 9.89 -6.14
C TYR A 583 31.59 9.32 -5.40
N THR A 584 32.73 9.24 -6.07
CA THR A 584 34.02 8.96 -5.40
C THR A 584 34.71 10.27 -5.07
N ARG A 585 35.38 10.35 -3.94
CA ARG A 585 36.13 11.54 -3.54
C ARG A 585 37.26 11.87 -4.52
N SER A 586 37.97 10.85 -5.01
CA SER A 586 39.03 11.04 -6.01
C SER A 586 38.52 11.58 -7.34
N GLY A 587 37.33 11.14 -7.78
CA GLY A 587 36.73 11.62 -9.01
C GLY A 587 36.03 12.99 -8.86
N ASN A 588 35.69 13.39 -7.62
CA ASN A 588 34.95 14.62 -7.31
C ASN A 588 35.55 15.35 -6.11
N PRO A 589 36.82 15.82 -6.22
CA PRO A 589 37.53 16.35 -5.06
C PRO A 589 36.93 17.62 -4.45
N ASN A 590 36.15 18.35 -5.22
CA ASN A 590 35.51 19.59 -4.79
C ASN A 590 34.02 19.41 -4.40
N LYS A 591 33.45 18.19 -4.56
CA LYS A 591 32.11 17.86 -4.11
C LYS A 591 32.18 17.23 -2.73
N PHE A 592 31.22 17.53 -1.85
CA PHE A 592 31.20 17.01 -0.49
C PHE A 592 32.42 17.37 0.37
N THR A 593 32.92 18.60 0.25
CA THR A 593 34.03 19.09 1.09
C THR A 593 33.71 19.06 2.57
N ASN A 594 32.41 19.10 2.92
CA ASN A 594 31.90 19.03 4.29
C ASN A 594 31.75 17.60 4.83
N VAL A 595 31.93 16.60 3.99
CA VAL A 595 31.91 15.19 4.41
C VAL A 595 33.32 14.78 4.83
N PRO A 596 33.51 14.10 5.99
CA PRO A 596 34.80 13.70 6.48
C PRO A 596 35.67 12.99 5.45
N SER A 597 37.00 13.20 5.51
CA SER A 597 37.96 12.69 4.50
C SER A 597 38.08 11.18 4.45
N ASN A 598 37.63 10.48 5.50
CA ASN A 598 37.60 9.02 5.55
C ASN A 598 36.43 8.43 4.72
N ILE A 599 35.47 9.24 4.32
CA ILE A 599 34.39 8.80 3.40
C ILE A 599 34.90 8.88 1.98
N TYR A 600 35.11 7.71 1.39
CA TYR A 600 35.64 7.59 0.02
C TYR A 600 34.55 7.71 -1.03
N THR A 601 33.37 7.16 -0.75
CA THR A 601 32.23 7.14 -1.68
C THR A 601 31.00 7.70 -1.00
N THR A 602 30.32 8.61 -1.70
CA THR A 602 29.06 9.20 -1.23
C THR A 602 27.97 8.95 -2.25
N TYR A 603 26.84 8.47 -1.77
CA TYR A 603 25.60 8.37 -2.53
C TYR A 603 24.70 9.55 -2.16
N GLN A 604 24.17 10.22 -3.16
CA GLN A 604 23.28 11.36 -2.96
C GLN A 604 22.08 11.27 -3.89
N ALA A 605 20.87 11.59 -3.35
CA ALA A 605 19.65 11.72 -4.12
C ALA A 605 19.74 12.91 -5.10
N GLU A 606 19.34 12.73 -6.35
CA GLU A 606 19.36 13.76 -7.40
C GLU A 606 18.15 13.61 -8.33
N ASN A 607 17.69 14.73 -8.89
CA ASN A 607 16.72 14.75 -9.99
C ASN A 607 17.42 14.38 -11.30
N ARG A 608 17.72 13.13 -11.47
CA ARG A 608 18.62 12.65 -12.50
C ARG A 608 17.90 12.14 -13.73
N ASP A 609 16.77 11.48 -13.55
CA ASP A 609 16.21 10.61 -14.56
C ASP A 609 14.98 11.21 -15.27
N LYS A 610 14.86 10.86 -16.55
CA LYS A 610 13.61 10.92 -17.29
C LYS A 610 13.14 9.50 -17.50
N ALA A 611 11.84 9.28 -17.34
CA ALA A 611 11.25 7.97 -17.55
C ALA A 611 9.96 8.10 -18.36
N TYR A 612 9.57 7.01 -19.00
CA TYR A 612 8.23 6.86 -19.55
C TYR A 612 7.75 5.42 -19.34
N ILE A 613 6.46 5.28 -19.13
CA ILE A 613 5.78 4.00 -19.00
C ILE A 613 4.53 4.03 -19.85
N TYR A 614 4.33 2.98 -20.64
CA TYR A 614 3.10 2.79 -21.40
C TYR A 614 2.59 1.36 -21.24
N GLY A 615 1.30 1.17 -21.47
CA GLY A 615 0.73 -0.15 -21.32
C GLY A 615 -0.75 -0.22 -21.67
N ALA A 616 -1.27 -1.42 -21.46
CA ALA A 616 -2.69 -1.72 -21.64
C ALA A 616 -3.18 -2.63 -20.52
N GLU A 617 -4.39 -2.37 -20.09
CA GLU A 617 -5.10 -3.18 -19.08
C GLU A 617 -6.49 -3.52 -19.57
N LEU A 618 -6.94 -4.72 -19.19
CA LEU A 618 -8.27 -5.21 -19.44
C LEU A 618 -8.71 -6.03 -18.24
N SER A 619 -9.92 -5.79 -17.76
CA SER A 619 -10.55 -6.64 -16.74
C SER A 619 -12.05 -6.72 -16.94
N GLY A 620 -12.67 -7.78 -16.49
CA GLY A 620 -14.10 -7.91 -16.58
C GLY A 620 -14.64 -9.22 -16.04
N LYS A 621 -15.97 -9.28 -16.04
CA LYS A 621 -16.77 -10.44 -15.62
C LYS A 621 -17.86 -10.69 -16.65
N VAL A 622 -18.20 -11.97 -16.83
CA VAL A 622 -19.26 -12.43 -17.72
C VAL A 622 -20.19 -13.35 -16.96
N ASN A 623 -21.49 -13.13 -17.05
CA ASN A 623 -22.52 -14.02 -16.54
C ASN A 623 -23.19 -14.73 -17.72
N PHE A 624 -22.90 -16.00 -17.90
CA PHE A 624 -23.43 -16.80 -19.02
C PHE A 624 -24.91 -17.10 -18.87
N GLY A 625 -25.41 -17.19 -17.63
CA GLY A 625 -26.83 -17.40 -17.34
C GLY A 625 -27.76 -16.30 -17.85
N THR A 626 -27.20 -15.11 -18.17
CA THR A 626 -27.95 -14.02 -18.80
C THR A 626 -28.45 -14.42 -20.22
N TRP A 627 -27.69 -15.25 -20.92
CA TRP A 627 -27.99 -15.62 -22.32
C TRP A 627 -28.48 -17.04 -22.45
N TYR A 628 -28.14 -17.93 -21.54
CA TYR A 628 -28.45 -19.35 -21.60
C TYR A 628 -28.97 -19.83 -20.24
N GLU A 629 -30.28 -20.15 -20.18
CA GLU A 629 -30.93 -20.63 -18.95
C GLU A 629 -30.32 -21.94 -18.43
N ASP A 630 -29.80 -22.80 -19.30
CA ASP A 630 -29.21 -24.08 -18.93
C ASP A 630 -27.89 -23.96 -18.15
N VAL A 631 -27.26 -22.79 -18.19
CA VAL A 631 -26.01 -22.50 -17.49
C VAL A 631 -26.17 -21.39 -16.45
N GLN A 632 -27.33 -21.30 -15.84
CA GLN A 632 -27.57 -20.37 -14.72
C GLN A 632 -26.53 -20.53 -13.61
N GLY A 633 -26.02 -19.41 -13.11
CA GLY A 633 -24.96 -19.36 -12.10
C GLY A 633 -23.53 -19.50 -12.66
N LEU A 634 -23.37 -19.88 -13.94
CA LEU A 634 -22.04 -19.95 -14.56
C LEU A 634 -21.54 -18.54 -14.89
N SER A 635 -20.32 -18.23 -14.42
CA SER A 635 -19.68 -16.94 -14.65
C SER A 635 -18.20 -17.10 -14.94
N ALA A 636 -17.62 -16.10 -15.63
CA ALA A 636 -16.19 -16.00 -15.84
C ALA A 636 -15.66 -14.64 -15.43
N ARG A 637 -14.40 -14.58 -15.01
CA ARG A 637 -13.64 -13.35 -14.86
C ARG A 637 -12.37 -13.40 -15.68
N PHE A 638 -11.92 -12.23 -16.11
CA PHE A 638 -10.64 -12.10 -16.80
C PHE A 638 -9.97 -10.80 -16.38
N ALA A 639 -8.65 -10.82 -16.28
CA ALA A 639 -7.83 -9.64 -16.09
C ALA A 639 -6.53 -9.79 -16.88
N PHE A 640 -6.05 -8.70 -17.44
CA PHE A 640 -4.81 -8.67 -18.20
C PHE A 640 -4.11 -7.34 -17.98
N SER A 641 -2.79 -7.37 -17.80
CA SER A 641 -1.96 -6.17 -17.75
C SER A 641 -0.66 -6.37 -18.52
N TYR A 642 -0.33 -5.37 -19.33
CA TYR A 642 0.92 -5.28 -20.06
C TYR A 642 1.51 -3.89 -19.86
N ASN A 643 2.75 -3.80 -19.38
CA ASN A 643 3.44 -2.56 -19.15
C ASN A 643 4.86 -2.64 -19.70
N GLU A 644 5.33 -1.56 -20.31
CA GLU A 644 6.73 -1.32 -20.61
C GLU A 644 7.14 0.06 -20.12
N GLY A 645 8.35 0.16 -19.59
CA GLY A 645 8.90 1.42 -19.11
C GLY A 645 10.39 1.49 -19.35
N LYS A 646 10.86 2.70 -19.60
CA LYS A 646 12.29 2.99 -19.77
C LYS A 646 12.67 4.26 -19.05
N SER A 647 13.89 4.29 -18.56
CA SER A 647 14.47 5.49 -17.95
C SER A 647 15.84 5.79 -18.50
N LYS A 648 16.24 7.05 -18.38
CA LYS A 648 17.60 7.51 -18.69
C LYS A 648 17.95 8.67 -17.77
N SER A 649 19.23 8.75 -17.40
CA SER A 649 19.78 9.87 -16.65
C SER A 649 20.03 11.10 -17.52
N SER A 650 20.28 12.24 -16.87
CA SER A 650 20.75 13.46 -17.53
C SER A 650 22.24 13.48 -17.89
N TYR A 651 22.99 12.44 -17.51
CA TYR A 651 24.42 12.36 -17.78
C TYR A 651 24.71 12.21 -19.28
N LEU A 652 25.82 12.80 -19.69
CA LEU A 652 26.25 12.76 -21.08
C LEU A 652 26.50 11.33 -21.54
N GLY A 653 25.97 10.96 -22.70
CA GLY A 653 26.12 9.63 -23.28
C GLY A 653 25.20 8.57 -22.74
N ASP A 654 24.33 8.90 -21.79
CA ASP A 654 23.36 7.95 -21.27
C ASP A 654 22.23 7.68 -22.27
N ARG A 655 21.69 6.45 -22.24
CA ARG A 655 20.63 5.98 -23.12
C ARG A 655 19.44 5.44 -22.31
N TYR A 656 18.28 5.36 -22.92
CA TYR A 656 17.13 4.70 -22.32
C TYR A 656 17.39 3.21 -22.13
N VAL A 657 17.13 2.72 -20.92
CA VAL A 657 17.14 1.29 -20.55
C VAL A 657 15.81 0.93 -19.91
N ASP A 658 15.50 -0.36 -19.89
CA ASP A 658 14.28 -0.86 -19.29
C ASP A 658 14.23 -0.52 -17.80
N LEU A 659 13.10 0.00 -17.37
CA LEU A 659 12.85 0.31 -15.96
C LEU A 659 12.54 -0.99 -15.20
N GLU A 660 13.40 -1.32 -14.23
CA GLU A 660 13.31 -2.59 -13.51
C GLU A 660 12.06 -2.69 -12.61
N SER A 661 11.51 -1.58 -12.15
CA SER A 661 10.30 -1.56 -11.34
C SER A 661 9.02 -1.93 -12.11
N VAL A 662 9.07 -1.96 -13.44
CA VAL A 662 7.92 -2.34 -14.26
C VAL A 662 7.70 -3.85 -14.17
N PRO A 663 6.53 -4.31 -13.64
CA PRO A 663 6.24 -5.73 -13.51
C PRO A 663 6.06 -6.40 -14.87
N PRO A 664 6.27 -7.72 -14.96
CA PRO A 664 6.01 -8.48 -16.18
C PRO A 664 4.51 -8.56 -16.49
N MET A 665 4.20 -8.88 -17.74
CA MET A 665 2.82 -9.13 -18.20
C MET A 665 2.14 -10.19 -17.32
N LYS A 666 0.91 -9.92 -16.92
CA LYS A 666 0.07 -10.80 -16.08
C LYS A 666 -1.28 -11.00 -16.75
N ALA A 667 -1.78 -12.24 -16.73
CA ALA A 667 -3.14 -12.59 -17.14
C ALA A 667 -3.80 -13.45 -16.06
N VAL A 668 -5.07 -13.19 -15.80
CA VAL A 668 -5.92 -13.94 -14.87
C VAL A 668 -7.17 -14.37 -15.59
N LEU A 669 -7.51 -15.64 -15.51
CA LEU A 669 -8.72 -16.22 -16.06
C LEU A 669 -9.41 -17.07 -14.99
N GLY A 670 -10.67 -16.79 -14.71
CA GLY A 670 -11.46 -17.54 -13.75
C GLY A 670 -12.77 -18.03 -14.35
N LEU A 671 -13.20 -19.18 -13.89
CA LEU A 671 -14.51 -19.76 -14.18
C LEU A 671 -15.15 -20.18 -12.86
N GLY A 672 -16.37 -19.75 -12.62
CA GLY A 672 -17.11 -20.04 -11.40
C GLY A 672 -18.54 -20.43 -11.67
N TRP A 673 -19.10 -21.16 -10.74
CA TRP A 673 -20.50 -21.53 -10.76
C TRP A 673 -21.12 -21.37 -9.37
N ASP A 674 -22.29 -20.78 -9.32
CA ASP A 674 -23.10 -20.56 -8.12
C ASP A 674 -24.42 -21.32 -8.24
N ALA A 675 -24.75 -22.06 -7.19
CA ALA A 675 -26.07 -22.71 -7.08
C ALA A 675 -27.19 -21.65 -7.00
N PRO A 676 -28.43 -22.03 -7.32
CA PRO A 676 -29.59 -21.15 -7.14
C PRO A 676 -29.63 -20.57 -5.73
N GLN A 677 -29.97 -19.29 -5.61
CA GLN A 677 -30.00 -18.53 -4.34
C GLN A 677 -28.62 -18.47 -3.63
N ASN A 678 -27.52 -18.70 -4.34
CA ASN A 678 -26.15 -18.66 -3.82
C ASN A 678 -25.94 -19.52 -2.56
N GLN A 679 -26.58 -20.68 -2.48
CA GLN A 679 -26.43 -21.59 -1.34
C GLN A 679 -25.03 -22.17 -1.25
N TYR A 680 -24.39 -22.44 -2.37
CA TYR A 680 -23.00 -22.85 -2.48
C TYR A 680 -22.47 -22.54 -3.88
N GLY A 681 -21.15 -22.45 -3.97
CA GLY A 681 -20.49 -22.16 -5.24
C GLY A 681 -19.02 -22.51 -5.20
N ALA A 682 -18.43 -22.60 -6.38
CA ALA A 682 -17.00 -22.85 -6.53
C ALA A 682 -16.44 -22.13 -7.74
N ALA A 683 -15.15 -21.75 -7.67
CA ALA A 683 -14.45 -21.12 -8.77
C ALA A 683 -13.03 -21.66 -8.92
N VAL A 684 -12.59 -21.79 -10.16
CA VAL A 684 -11.20 -22.05 -10.53
C VAL A 684 -10.63 -20.79 -11.17
N THR A 685 -9.49 -20.34 -10.70
CA THR A 685 -8.80 -19.15 -11.24
C THR A 685 -7.38 -19.52 -11.63
N ALA A 686 -7.00 -19.24 -12.86
CA ALA A 686 -5.65 -19.42 -13.37
C ALA A 686 -4.96 -18.06 -13.52
N THR A 687 -3.74 -17.95 -13.01
CA THR A 687 -2.89 -16.76 -13.13
C THR A 687 -1.64 -17.11 -13.92
N PHE A 688 -1.32 -16.33 -14.94
CA PHE A 688 -0.13 -16.47 -15.77
C PHE A 688 0.71 -15.21 -15.70
N VAL A 689 1.99 -15.37 -15.40
CA VAL A 689 2.97 -14.27 -15.31
C VAL A 689 4.15 -14.58 -16.21
N LYS A 690 4.55 -13.63 -17.06
CA LYS A 690 5.70 -13.77 -17.96
C LYS A 690 7.00 -13.66 -17.17
N GLY A 691 8.01 -14.45 -17.54
CA GLY A 691 9.35 -14.33 -16.99
C GLY A 691 10.04 -13.04 -17.44
N LYS A 692 10.79 -12.41 -16.53
CA LYS A 692 11.53 -11.18 -16.80
C LYS A 692 12.91 -11.21 -16.16
N LYS A 693 13.86 -10.54 -16.79
CA LYS A 693 15.20 -10.24 -16.25
C LYS A 693 15.31 -8.74 -16.08
N ALA A 694 15.67 -8.27 -14.90
CA ALA A 694 15.88 -6.86 -14.65
C ALA A 694 17.16 -6.36 -15.32
N THR A 695 17.16 -5.10 -15.71
CA THR A 695 18.33 -4.34 -16.13
C THR A 695 18.62 -3.31 -15.06
N ALA A 696 19.86 -3.19 -14.60
CA ALA A 696 20.20 -2.19 -13.59
C ALA A 696 19.94 -0.78 -14.13
N THR A 697 18.98 -0.08 -13.55
CA THR A 697 18.62 1.29 -13.93
C THR A 697 19.52 2.30 -13.23
N ASN A 698 19.89 2.05 -11.99
CA ASN A 698 20.88 2.81 -11.29
C ASN A 698 22.24 2.47 -11.84
N ARG A 699 22.56 3.06 -12.96
CA ARG A 699 23.81 2.88 -13.66
C ARG A 699 24.94 3.41 -12.82
N GLN A 700 25.44 2.53 -12.02
CA GLN A 700 26.59 2.79 -11.21
C GLN A 700 27.82 2.56 -12.02
N SER A 701 28.53 3.59 -12.17
CA SER A 701 29.92 3.45 -12.48
C SER A 701 30.68 3.36 -11.17
N TYR A 702 31.27 2.23 -10.89
CA TYR A 702 32.26 2.13 -9.81
C TYR A 702 33.45 3.06 -10.06
N THR A 703 33.61 3.52 -11.27
CA THR A 703 34.64 4.48 -11.69
C THR A 703 34.06 5.87 -11.93
N ASN A 704 32.84 6.12 -11.52
CA ASN A 704 32.14 7.33 -11.87
C ASN A 704 32.86 8.58 -11.35
N THR A 705 33.32 9.39 -12.27
CA THR A 705 33.89 10.71 -12.02
C THR A 705 32.84 11.83 -12.09
N GLY A 706 31.56 11.48 -12.17
CA GLY A 706 30.45 12.42 -12.29
C GLY A 706 30.18 12.93 -13.70
N SER A 707 30.95 12.51 -14.68
CA SER A 707 30.83 13.01 -16.06
C SER A 707 30.17 12.04 -17.04
N ALA A 708 30.17 10.76 -16.75
CA ALA A 708 29.50 9.73 -17.56
C ALA A 708 29.14 8.52 -16.67
N LEU A 709 27.97 7.94 -16.91
CA LEU A 709 27.59 6.66 -16.34
C LEU A 709 28.04 5.56 -17.27
N THR A 710 28.76 4.59 -16.73
CA THR A 710 28.96 3.32 -17.41
C THR A 710 27.82 2.38 -17.03
N ASP A 711 27.40 1.51 -17.94
CA ASP A 711 26.41 0.50 -17.64
C ASP A 711 26.90 -0.36 -16.46
N SER A 712 26.00 -0.71 -15.57
CA SER A 712 26.30 -1.67 -14.52
C SER A 712 26.72 -2.99 -15.15
N THR A 713 27.78 -3.58 -14.62
CA THR A 713 28.19 -4.93 -14.98
C THR A 713 27.43 -6.01 -14.21
N THR A 714 26.49 -5.63 -13.36
CA THR A 714 25.70 -6.58 -12.57
C THR A 714 24.74 -7.35 -13.47
N ASP A 715 24.93 -8.65 -13.51
CA ASP A 715 24.08 -9.57 -14.26
C ASP A 715 23.05 -10.20 -13.30
N TYR A 716 21.82 -9.71 -13.32
CA TYR A 716 20.76 -10.23 -12.46
C TYR A 716 20.29 -11.59 -12.93
N ALA A 717 19.91 -12.44 -11.99
CA ALA A 717 19.23 -13.68 -12.29
C ALA A 717 17.90 -13.40 -13.00
N ARG A 718 17.58 -14.20 -14.02
CA ARG A 718 16.27 -14.15 -14.66
C ARG A 718 15.22 -14.70 -13.72
N VAL A 719 14.16 -13.95 -13.45
CA VAL A 719 12.97 -14.43 -12.74
C VAL A 719 12.11 -15.21 -13.72
N PRO A 720 11.90 -16.51 -13.53
CA PRO A 720 11.09 -17.32 -14.44
C PRO A 720 9.61 -16.91 -14.43
N GLY A 721 8.97 -17.07 -15.57
CA GLY A 721 7.51 -16.98 -15.62
C GLY A 721 6.83 -18.21 -15.01
N TYR A 722 5.57 -18.06 -14.66
CA TYR A 722 4.79 -19.14 -14.06
C TYR A 722 3.31 -19.11 -14.47
N GLY A 723 2.68 -20.27 -14.34
CA GLY A 723 1.25 -20.43 -14.34
C GLY A 723 0.81 -21.07 -13.03
N MET A 724 -0.22 -20.56 -12.43
CA MET A 724 -0.75 -20.98 -11.14
C MET A 724 -2.26 -21.16 -11.22
N VAL A 725 -2.80 -22.12 -10.51
CA VAL A 725 -4.24 -22.40 -10.45
C VAL A 725 -4.68 -22.38 -9.00
N ASP A 726 -5.76 -21.65 -8.73
CA ASP A 726 -6.41 -21.55 -7.43
C ASP A 726 -7.84 -22.08 -7.53
N LEU A 727 -8.32 -22.72 -6.45
CA LEU A 727 -9.68 -23.20 -6.30
C LEU A 727 -10.28 -22.57 -5.05
N THR A 728 -11.44 -21.93 -5.19
CA THR A 728 -12.19 -21.37 -4.06
C THR A 728 -13.62 -21.90 -4.05
N ALA A 729 -14.21 -22.03 -2.88
CA ALA A 729 -15.59 -22.49 -2.71
C ALA A 729 -16.21 -21.88 -1.46
N TYR A 730 -17.55 -21.83 -1.45
CA TYR A 730 -18.32 -21.47 -0.26
C TYR A 730 -19.57 -22.32 -0.16
N TRP A 731 -20.12 -22.39 1.05
CA TRP A 731 -21.37 -23.08 1.37
C TRP A 731 -22.11 -22.36 2.49
N GLN A 732 -23.32 -21.89 2.19
CA GLN A 732 -24.27 -21.37 3.15
C GLN A 732 -24.95 -22.53 3.88
N VAL A 733 -24.36 -22.96 4.99
CA VAL A 733 -24.82 -24.15 5.75
C VAL A 733 -26.15 -23.88 6.44
N ALA A 734 -26.36 -22.66 6.90
CA ALA A 734 -27.58 -22.18 7.54
C ALA A 734 -27.79 -20.72 7.16
N LYS A 735 -28.96 -20.17 7.41
CA LYS A 735 -29.28 -18.77 7.10
C LYS A 735 -28.20 -17.79 7.59
N ASN A 736 -27.64 -18.08 8.75
CA ASN A 736 -26.68 -17.20 9.44
C ASN A 736 -25.25 -17.74 9.43
N VAL A 737 -24.94 -18.87 8.75
CA VAL A 737 -23.62 -19.51 8.81
C VAL A 737 -23.13 -19.83 7.40
N LYS A 738 -22.04 -19.19 7.01
CA LYS A 738 -21.34 -19.41 5.74
C LYS A 738 -19.95 -20.01 6.02
N LEU A 739 -19.65 -21.09 5.33
CA LEU A 739 -18.31 -21.63 5.25
C LEU A 739 -17.66 -21.20 3.95
N SER A 740 -16.39 -20.86 3.99
CA SER A 740 -15.59 -20.54 2.80
C SER A 740 -14.24 -21.24 2.85
N GLY A 741 -13.66 -21.49 1.71
CA GLY A 741 -12.33 -22.07 1.65
C GLY A 741 -11.70 -21.94 0.29
N GLY A 742 -10.36 -22.05 0.29
CA GLY A 742 -9.57 -21.99 -0.92
C GLY A 742 -8.37 -22.90 -0.88
N VAL A 743 -7.96 -23.37 -2.04
CA VAL A 743 -6.68 -24.04 -2.28
C VAL A 743 -5.94 -23.18 -3.30
N TYR A 744 -4.87 -22.55 -2.86
CA TYR A 744 -4.06 -21.66 -3.69
C TYR A 744 -2.81 -22.39 -4.15
N ASN A 745 -2.36 -22.08 -5.36
CA ASN A 745 -1.29 -22.84 -6.02
C ASN A 745 -1.56 -24.35 -6.01
N LEU A 746 -2.73 -24.74 -6.52
CA LEU A 746 -3.21 -26.13 -6.50
C LEU A 746 -2.19 -27.14 -7.04
N THR A 747 -1.40 -26.72 -8.04
CA THR A 747 -0.38 -27.56 -8.71
C THR A 747 0.97 -27.58 -7.97
N ASP A 748 1.06 -26.92 -6.83
CA ASP A 748 2.31 -26.80 -6.03
C ASP A 748 3.49 -26.25 -6.84
N ARG A 749 3.21 -25.26 -7.69
CA ARG A 749 4.23 -24.66 -8.56
C ARG A 749 5.25 -23.89 -7.74
N LYS A 750 6.52 -24.19 -7.88
CA LYS A 750 7.63 -23.38 -7.37
C LYS A 750 7.80 -22.14 -8.25
N TYR A 751 7.70 -20.96 -7.66
CA TYR A 751 7.78 -19.69 -8.40
C TYR A 751 8.33 -18.56 -7.54
N TRP A 752 8.68 -17.47 -8.19
CA TRP A 752 9.19 -16.22 -7.58
C TRP A 752 8.34 -15.06 -8.04
N ASP A 753 8.11 -14.12 -7.13
CA ASP A 753 7.60 -12.81 -7.52
C ASP A 753 8.73 -11.97 -8.11
N TYR A 754 8.46 -11.34 -9.27
CA TYR A 754 9.47 -10.57 -9.98
C TYR A 754 9.96 -9.37 -9.16
N LEU A 755 9.05 -8.57 -8.58
CA LEU A 755 9.41 -7.34 -7.86
C LEU A 755 10.27 -7.63 -6.63
N SER A 756 10.04 -8.75 -5.95
CA SER A 756 10.81 -9.16 -4.77
C SER A 756 12.15 -9.81 -5.12
N SER A 757 12.30 -10.33 -6.35
CA SER A 757 13.44 -11.16 -6.73
C SER A 757 14.30 -10.56 -7.84
N ARG A 758 13.91 -9.45 -8.42
CA ARG A 758 14.56 -8.86 -9.62
C ARG A 758 16.01 -8.49 -9.46
N GLU A 759 16.46 -8.25 -8.22
CA GLU A 759 17.82 -7.83 -7.89
C GLU A 759 18.77 -8.98 -7.54
N MET A 760 18.28 -10.19 -7.52
CA MET A 760 19.09 -11.32 -7.12
C MET A 760 20.12 -11.65 -8.21
N THR A 761 21.33 -11.98 -7.76
CA THR A 761 22.36 -12.56 -8.58
C THR A 761 22.50 -14.05 -8.26
N SER A 762 23.24 -14.81 -9.07
CA SER A 762 23.44 -16.25 -8.85
C SER A 762 24.93 -16.62 -8.70
N ASP A 763 25.78 -15.63 -8.50
CA ASP A 763 27.22 -15.79 -8.59
C ASP A 763 27.82 -16.53 -7.40
N THR A 764 27.27 -16.29 -6.20
CA THR A 764 27.79 -16.82 -4.94
C THR A 764 26.88 -17.90 -4.33
N ALA A 765 27.38 -18.61 -3.34
CA ALA A 765 26.56 -19.53 -2.54
C ALA A 765 25.47 -18.79 -1.76
N GLN A 766 25.77 -17.59 -1.28
CA GLN A 766 24.79 -16.74 -0.59
C GLN A 766 23.69 -16.28 -1.54
N ASP A 767 24.03 -15.86 -2.76
CA ASP A 767 23.03 -15.48 -3.77
C ASP A 767 22.05 -16.64 -4.05
N ARG A 768 22.57 -17.86 -4.13
CA ARG A 768 21.72 -19.06 -4.33
C ARG A 768 20.83 -19.35 -3.12
N ASN A 769 21.32 -19.11 -1.91
CA ASN A 769 20.54 -19.22 -0.69
C ASN A 769 19.41 -18.17 -0.67
N ASP A 770 19.69 -16.94 -1.05
CA ASP A 770 18.71 -15.86 -1.13
C ASP A 770 17.62 -16.16 -2.20
N ILE A 771 18.03 -16.72 -3.33
CA ILE A 771 17.07 -17.18 -4.37
C ILE A 771 16.17 -18.29 -3.82
N ALA A 772 16.70 -19.24 -3.05
CA ALA A 772 15.91 -20.30 -2.45
C ALA A 772 14.90 -19.74 -1.41
N LEU A 773 15.35 -18.83 -0.55
CA LEU A 773 14.52 -18.16 0.44
C LEU A 773 13.39 -17.32 -0.19
N ALA A 774 13.63 -16.72 -1.35
CA ALA A 774 12.67 -15.84 -2.03
C ALA A 774 11.57 -16.60 -2.81
N THR A 775 11.60 -17.94 -2.82
CA THR A 775 10.49 -18.69 -3.43
C THR A 775 9.18 -18.39 -2.70
N GLN A 776 8.12 -18.25 -3.47
CA GLN A 776 6.77 -18.00 -2.95
C GLN A 776 6.17 -19.31 -2.39
N PRO A 777 5.13 -19.22 -1.56
CA PRO A 777 4.48 -20.40 -1.00
C PRO A 777 4.07 -21.43 -2.05
N GLY A 778 4.23 -22.69 -1.72
CA GLY A 778 3.69 -23.80 -2.50
C GLY A 778 2.17 -23.87 -2.39
N ARG A 779 1.61 -25.08 -2.44
CA ARG A 779 0.17 -25.25 -2.23
C ARG A 779 -0.24 -24.88 -0.82
N THR A 780 -1.22 -23.96 -0.70
CA THR A 780 -1.74 -23.49 0.58
C THR A 780 -3.26 -23.64 0.65
N PHE A 781 -3.79 -23.68 1.86
CA PHE A 781 -5.20 -23.85 2.16
C PHE A 781 -5.68 -22.71 3.05
N GLN A 782 -6.85 -22.18 2.73
CA GLN A 782 -7.56 -21.27 3.60
C GLN A 782 -8.94 -21.84 3.90
N LEU A 783 -9.39 -21.69 5.14
CA LEU A 783 -10.71 -22.11 5.60
C LEU A 783 -11.27 -20.98 6.46
N GLY A 784 -12.53 -20.65 6.25
CA GLY A 784 -13.21 -19.58 6.97
C GLY A 784 -14.63 -19.96 7.35
N VAL A 785 -15.09 -19.40 8.45
CA VAL A 785 -16.47 -19.44 8.90
C VAL A 785 -16.93 -18.00 9.19
N ASN A 786 -18.08 -17.65 8.65
CA ASN A 786 -18.82 -16.42 8.94
C ASN A 786 -20.12 -16.77 9.62
N VAL A 787 -20.44 -16.02 10.67
CA VAL A 787 -21.70 -16.12 11.38
C VAL A 787 -22.29 -14.72 11.55
N ASP A 788 -23.48 -14.50 11.00
CA ASP A 788 -24.15 -13.18 10.96
C ASP A 788 -25.52 -13.24 11.61
N PHE A 789 -25.88 -12.21 12.39
CA PHE A 789 -27.18 -12.08 13.07
C PHE A 789 -27.82 -10.71 12.84
#